data_53e48f2ce8b61a7ec98bc1213706e0f4
#
_entry.id   53e48f2ce8b61a7ec98bc1213706e0f4
#
_cell.length_a   1.000
_cell.length_b   1.000
_cell.length_c   1.000
_cell.angle_alpha   90.00
_cell.angle_beta   90.00
_cell.angle_gamma   90.00
#
_symmetry.space_group_name_H-M   'P 1'
#
loop_
_entity.id
_entity.type
_entity.pdbx_description
1 polymer ?
#
loop_
_entity_poly.entity_id
_entity_poly.type
_entity_poly.pdbx_seq_one_letter_code
_entity_poly.pdbx_strand_id
1 'polypeptide(L)'
;MVHKNYLSALAIFLTFALFSLQHFTTQPPSPKGLDTPENEFSAVRAHNILKSLLIENKPHPVGSDLNRTIKERLKDELDKLGIQHQEQKTWACATRFASCAEVENLIAIIPGETKSPYLALMAHYDSVPMAPGAGDDGAGVVAILEAARALKLEAPFKHPIMIILTDAEEIGLVGAEAFFNQHPLAKEIGIVLNIEGSGSSGSSMVLRTSKKNELLIKSYVHETARPYGFSFVKEIFKRMPNDTDFSVVNRSNIAGIDFAFAGERNHYHTPNDTVDNIDLRTIQHHGENILPLSKNLASVDWDDMGDEFIYGGEIYGFWTQWKTSYSLIFSLLATLLLMLAIFKSKVSVKKSAVGILMSPIIVSTTVLSGFIAFYLLSFLSGKVISWPGIEWPYRILLISSTALGGLIGVSIARKFVNQIEMLFGAWLFWLILTFLITIYLPDAANTFILPVIFAGFLLLISSFVKEDNKQILFLLTLVMSVPMTLGLIFSLEQSQGYKLIGAVLPLVGLYALIISPLLFSLKIKLINLCIGLVTISALLIGSYTNLYTEDRPQHVNIYFYEDLDAGNSYVQLSSQESLIEPLVSYINEEKAKALVPFSGEYLSENWTQSASSEWQGPSLEKQIELGENKLVKLKLNSNRSASRIVLLLPKDSGLTSFYLGSVKMKPVLSSWGLYEGYYVIYLNGIYNKEVELKLNFDANKSEVSAYLMDISTKLPSHLDELYKDRSGIFSPVHRGDQAILIKKISI
;
A
#
# COMPACT_ATOMS: atom_id res chain seq x y z
N MET A 1 -45.81 -10.78 -18.67
CA MET A 1 -45.31 -9.84 -17.66
C MET A 1 -44.58 -10.53 -16.49
N VAL A 2 -45.00 -11.70 -16.06
CA VAL A 2 -44.42 -12.45 -14.93
C VAL A 2 -42.95 -12.83 -15.21
N HIS A 3 -42.63 -13.34 -16.44
CA HIS A 3 -41.25 -13.76 -16.77
C HIS A 3 -40.17 -12.64 -16.73
N LYS A 4 -40.51 -11.39 -17.00
CA LYS A 4 -39.50 -10.30 -17.04
C LYS A 4 -39.05 -9.82 -15.65
N ASN A 5 -39.91 -9.94 -14.63
CA ASN A 5 -39.53 -9.55 -13.26
C ASN A 5 -38.53 -10.54 -12.65
N TYR A 6 -38.57 -11.82 -13.04
CA TYR A 6 -37.62 -12.84 -12.57
C TYR A 6 -36.18 -12.57 -13.06
N LEU A 7 -36.00 -12.00 -14.26
CA LEU A 7 -34.68 -11.71 -14.82
C LEU A 7 -33.89 -10.74 -13.92
N SER A 8 -34.52 -9.66 -13.48
CA SER A 8 -33.86 -8.67 -12.62
C SER A 8 -33.55 -9.23 -11.24
N ALA A 9 -34.46 -10.02 -10.66
CA ALA A 9 -34.21 -10.71 -9.40
C ALA A 9 -33.06 -11.73 -9.53
N LEU A 10 -33.04 -12.48 -10.65
CA LEU A 10 -31.99 -13.43 -10.94
C LEU A 10 -30.63 -12.73 -11.18
N ALA A 11 -30.60 -11.54 -11.82
CA ALA A 11 -29.39 -10.77 -12.01
C ALA A 11 -28.79 -10.31 -10.67
N ILE A 12 -29.64 -9.82 -9.76
CA ILE A 12 -29.22 -9.43 -8.41
C ILE A 12 -28.71 -10.65 -7.63
N PHE A 13 -29.46 -11.75 -7.64
CA PHE A 13 -29.06 -12.98 -6.97
C PHE A 13 -27.73 -13.52 -7.54
N LEU A 14 -27.59 -13.57 -8.87
CA LEU A 14 -26.36 -14.00 -9.52
C LEU A 14 -25.17 -13.10 -9.15
N THR A 15 -25.38 -11.78 -9.07
CA THR A 15 -24.34 -10.86 -8.59
C THR A 15 -23.83 -11.24 -7.22
N PHE A 16 -24.74 -11.44 -6.25
CA PHE A 16 -24.36 -11.86 -4.90
C PHE A 16 -23.68 -13.23 -4.88
N ALA A 17 -24.20 -14.20 -5.63
CA ALA A 17 -23.62 -15.53 -5.70
C ALA A 17 -22.21 -15.51 -6.30
N LEU A 18 -22.01 -14.78 -7.40
CA LEU A 18 -20.69 -14.63 -8.04
C LEU A 18 -19.72 -13.84 -7.17
N PHE A 19 -20.17 -12.78 -6.52
CA PHE A 19 -19.36 -12.01 -5.59
C PHE A 19 -18.94 -12.87 -4.39
N SER A 20 -19.89 -13.64 -3.80
CA SER A 20 -19.59 -14.54 -2.68
C SER A 20 -18.62 -15.63 -3.10
N LEU A 21 -18.77 -16.21 -4.30
CA LEU A 21 -17.84 -17.20 -4.84
C LEU A 21 -16.44 -16.58 -5.02
N GLN A 22 -16.36 -15.39 -5.63
CA GLN A 22 -15.11 -14.67 -5.80
C GLN A 22 -14.45 -14.38 -4.46
N HIS A 23 -15.21 -13.84 -3.50
CA HIS A 23 -14.71 -13.56 -2.15
C HIS A 23 -14.18 -14.82 -1.47
N PHE A 24 -14.88 -15.95 -1.59
CA PHE A 24 -14.46 -17.22 -0.99
C PHE A 24 -13.16 -17.77 -1.63
N THR A 25 -13.03 -17.68 -2.95
CA THR A 25 -11.86 -18.19 -3.68
C THR A 25 -10.61 -17.31 -3.47
N THR A 26 -10.79 -16.03 -3.16
CA THR A 26 -9.68 -15.10 -2.90
C THR A 26 -9.26 -14.99 -1.44
N GLN A 27 -9.91 -15.72 -0.53
CA GLN A 27 -9.47 -15.78 0.87
C GLN A 27 -8.11 -16.46 1.00
N PRO A 28 -7.24 -16.00 1.93
CA PRO A 28 -6.00 -16.69 2.21
C PRO A 28 -6.26 -18.12 2.71
N PRO A 29 -5.32 -19.06 2.49
CA PRO A 29 -5.48 -20.46 2.87
C PRO A 29 -5.59 -20.64 4.37
N SER A 30 -6.17 -21.75 4.81
CA SER A 30 -6.18 -22.12 6.23
C SER A 30 -4.76 -22.35 6.73
N PRO A 31 -4.41 -21.88 7.95
CA PRO A 31 -3.08 -22.05 8.49
C PRO A 31 -2.78 -23.53 8.77
N LYS A 32 -1.59 -24.00 8.39
CA LYS A 32 -1.09 -25.32 8.70
C LYS A 32 -0.43 -25.35 10.07
N GLY A 33 -0.63 -26.44 10.80
CA GLY A 33 -0.17 -26.66 12.17
C GLY A 33 1.29 -27.14 12.28
N LEU A 34 1.69 -27.49 13.51
CA LEU A 34 3.04 -28.02 13.79
C LEU A 34 3.29 -29.41 13.22
N ASP A 35 2.23 -30.17 12.97
CA ASP A 35 2.24 -31.51 12.37
C ASP A 35 2.42 -31.51 10.85
N THR A 36 2.53 -30.33 10.24
CA THR A 36 2.80 -30.19 8.81
C THR A 36 4.15 -30.81 8.44
N PRO A 37 4.25 -31.58 7.32
CA PRO A 37 5.52 -32.15 6.85
C PRO A 37 6.67 -31.15 6.84
N GLU A 38 7.90 -31.64 7.09
CA GLU A 38 9.05 -30.76 7.20
C GLU A 38 9.41 -30.02 5.91
N ASN A 39 9.09 -30.57 4.74
CA ASN A 39 9.32 -29.95 3.44
C ASN A 39 8.18 -29.00 3.00
N GLU A 40 7.16 -28.82 3.83
CA GLU A 40 6.05 -27.90 3.62
C GLU A 40 6.12 -26.71 4.57
N PHE A 41 5.47 -25.61 4.21
CA PHE A 41 5.34 -24.40 5.01
C PHE A 41 4.26 -24.55 6.08
N SER A 42 4.53 -24.09 7.30
CA SER A 42 3.57 -24.01 8.40
C SER A 42 3.50 -22.60 8.99
N ALA A 43 2.33 -21.98 8.88
CA ALA A 43 2.08 -20.68 9.51
C ALA A 43 2.24 -20.73 11.03
N VAL A 44 1.92 -21.85 11.67
CA VAL A 44 2.06 -21.98 13.14
C VAL A 44 3.55 -22.01 13.52
N ARG A 45 4.42 -22.69 12.76
CA ARG A 45 5.87 -22.65 13.00
C ARG A 45 6.41 -21.23 12.78
N ALA A 46 6.05 -20.59 11.67
CA ALA A 46 6.45 -19.21 11.37
C ALA A 46 6.00 -18.22 12.46
N HIS A 47 4.75 -18.33 12.93
CA HIS A 47 4.23 -17.47 13.99
C HIS A 47 4.91 -17.70 15.35
N ASN A 48 5.34 -18.92 15.64
CA ASN A 48 6.14 -19.19 16.85
C ASN A 48 7.51 -18.51 16.77
N ILE A 49 8.13 -18.46 15.58
CA ILE A 49 9.33 -17.66 15.35
C ILE A 49 9.01 -16.17 15.56
N LEU A 50 7.92 -15.64 15.00
CA LEU A 50 7.52 -14.24 15.18
C LEU A 50 7.35 -13.87 16.66
N LYS A 51 6.70 -14.74 17.45
CA LYS A 51 6.60 -14.58 18.91
C LYS A 51 7.94 -14.54 19.61
N SER A 52 8.90 -15.34 19.17
CA SER A 52 10.24 -15.35 19.77
C SER A 52 11.06 -14.12 19.39
N LEU A 53 10.85 -13.57 18.20
CA LEU A 53 11.50 -12.33 17.75
C LEU A 53 10.95 -11.10 18.47
N LEU A 54 9.61 -10.98 18.56
CA LEU A 54 8.90 -9.80 19.06
C LEU A 54 8.34 -9.99 20.48
N ILE A 55 9.10 -10.61 21.37
CA ILE A 55 8.66 -10.92 22.77
C ILE A 55 8.17 -9.67 23.50
N GLU A 56 8.87 -8.54 23.32
CA GLU A 56 8.54 -7.28 23.99
C GLU A 56 7.29 -6.61 23.43
N ASN A 57 6.84 -7.00 22.23
CA ASN A 57 5.74 -6.39 21.46
C ASN A 57 5.84 -4.85 21.45
N LYS A 58 7.03 -4.35 21.12
CA LYS A 58 7.39 -2.93 21.13
C LYS A 58 8.05 -2.51 19.82
N PRO A 59 7.97 -1.21 19.47
CA PRO A 59 8.69 -0.67 18.32
C PRO A 59 10.19 -0.89 18.39
N HIS A 60 10.80 -1.20 17.25
CA HIS A 60 12.22 -1.44 17.11
C HIS A 60 12.80 -0.73 15.86
N PRO A 61 12.70 0.61 15.81
CA PRO A 61 13.23 1.36 14.68
C PRO A 61 14.76 1.25 14.61
N VAL A 62 15.30 1.47 13.42
CA VAL A 62 16.71 1.41 13.13
C VAL A 62 17.58 2.07 14.24
N GLY A 63 18.64 1.39 14.63
CA GLY A 63 19.60 1.88 15.63
C GLY A 63 19.13 1.82 17.08
N SER A 64 17.89 1.41 17.37
CA SER A 64 17.42 1.19 18.75
C SER A 64 18.04 -0.05 19.38
N ASP A 65 18.03 -0.14 20.72
CA ASP A 65 18.52 -1.32 21.42
C ASP A 65 17.71 -2.57 21.08
N LEU A 66 16.40 -2.42 20.93
CA LEU A 66 15.53 -3.54 20.57
C LEU A 66 15.74 -4.00 19.13
N ASN A 67 15.99 -3.08 18.18
CA ASN A 67 16.34 -3.44 16.80
C ASN A 67 17.61 -4.32 16.78
N ARG A 68 18.65 -3.95 17.53
CA ARG A 68 19.85 -4.79 17.68
C ARG A 68 19.56 -6.15 18.33
N THR A 69 18.68 -6.17 19.35
CA THR A 69 18.25 -7.41 20.01
C THR A 69 17.53 -8.34 19.04
N ILE A 70 16.64 -7.80 18.22
CA ILE A 70 15.91 -8.58 17.19
C ILE A 70 16.87 -9.11 16.14
N LYS A 71 17.84 -8.31 15.68
CA LYS A 71 18.88 -8.79 14.77
C LYS A 71 19.66 -9.99 15.37
N GLU A 72 20.05 -9.94 16.64
CA GLU A 72 20.72 -11.09 17.27
C GLU A 72 19.80 -12.32 17.36
N ARG A 73 18.50 -12.15 17.67
CA ARG A 73 17.52 -13.24 17.62
C ARG A 73 17.36 -13.84 16.22
N LEU A 74 17.41 -13.01 15.17
CA LEU A 74 17.40 -13.49 13.78
C LEU A 74 18.65 -14.31 13.44
N LYS A 75 19.82 -13.93 13.94
CA LYS A 75 21.05 -14.72 13.80
C LYS A 75 20.91 -16.06 14.51
N ASP A 76 20.35 -16.08 15.73
CA ASP A 76 20.09 -17.31 16.48
C ASP A 76 19.13 -18.24 15.71
N GLU A 77 18.11 -17.71 15.03
CA GLU A 77 17.20 -18.52 14.20
C GLU A 77 17.93 -19.11 12.98
N LEU A 78 18.78 -18.32 12.31
CA LEU A 78 19.60 -18.81 11.18
C LEU A 78 20.63 -19.87 11.65
N ASP A 79 21.22 -19.71 12.83
CA ASP A 79 22.13 -20.68 13.43
C ASP A 79 21.43 -22.00 13.79
N LYS A 80 20.19 -21.94 14.34
CA LYS A 80 19.36 -23.13 14.58
C LYS A 80 19.08 -23.88 13.28
N LEU A 81 18.88 -23.15 12.19
CA LEU A 81 18.72 -23.74 10.86
C LEU A 81 20.06 -24.22 10.26
N GLY A 82 21.20 -23.85 10.87
CA GLY A 82 22.55 -24.13 10.36
C GLY A 82 22.79 -23.46 9.00
N ILE A 83 22.26 -22.27 8.77
CA ILE A 83 22.45 -21.46 7.57
C ILE A 83 23.55 -20.43 7.87
N GLN A 84 24.61 -20.44 7.05
CA GLN A 84 25.69 -19.46 7.21
C GLN A 84 25.20 -18.06 6.90
N HIS A 85 25.54 -17.10 7.75
CA HIS A 85 25.14 -15.71 7.61
C HIS A 85 26.30 -14.75 7.84
N GLN A 86 26.13 -13.52 7.38
CA GLN A 86 27.05 -12.40 7.58
C GLN A 86 26.26 -11.10 7.76
N GLU A 87 26.88 -10.13 8.45
CA GLU A 87 26.33 -8.79 8.61
C GLU A 87 26.95 -7.82 7.60
N GLN A 88 26.13 -6.96 7.02
CA GLN A 88 26.58 -5.75 6.33
C GLN A 88 26.33 -4.57 7.25
N LYS A 89 27.36 -4.04 7.88
CA LYS A 89 27.30 -2.81 8.67
C LYS A 89 27.93 -1.66 7.92
N THR A 90 27.13 -0.65 7.55
CA THR A 90 27.59 0.51 6.79
C THR A 90 26.67 1.70 6.90
N TRP A 91 27.18 2.91 6.68
CA TRP A 91 26.36 4.08 6.44
C TRP A 91 25.77 4.04 5.02
N ALA A 92 24.48 4.34 4.92
CA ALA A 92 23.83 4.55 3.64
C ALA A 92 22.77 5.65 3.74
N CYS A 93 22.36 6.18 2.61
CA CYS A 93 21.31 7.20 2.53
C CYS A 93 20.34 6.85 1.41
N ALA A 94 19.07 7.13 1.63
CA ALA A 94 18.04 7.04 0.61
C ALA A 94 18.31 8.02 -0.53
N THR A 95 18.13 7.56 -1.77
CA THR A 95 18.38 8.41 -2.95
C THR A 95 17.32 9.49 -3.15
N ARG A 96 16.08 9.21 -2.70
CA ARG A 96 14.95 10.13 -2.86
C ARG A 96 14.94 11.27 -1.83
N PHE A 97 15.41 10.98 -0.60
CA PHE A 97 15.52 11.92 0.51
C PHE A 97 16.91 11.75 1.09
N ALA A 98 17.57 12.78 1.56
CA ALA A 98 18.84 12.60 2.26
C ALA A 98 18.61 12.01 3.68
N SER A 99 17.86 10.93 3.76
CA SER A 99 17.59 10.13 4.95
C SER A 99 18.68 9.07 5.06
N CYS A 100 19.54 9.20 6.08
CA CYS A 100 20.73 8.38 6.26
C CYS A 100 20.67 7.62 7.59
N ALA A 101 21.25 6.41 7.63
CA ALA A 101 21.47 5.63 8.84
C ALA A 101 22.73 4.78 8.73
N GLU A 102 23.26 4.36 9.87
CA GLU A 102 24.17 3.21 9.93
C GLU A 102 23.31 1.95 10.00
N VAL A 103 23.21 1.24 8.86
CA VAL A 103 22.36 0.04 8.72
C VAL A 103 23.14 -1.23 9.05
N GLU A 104 22.43 -2.24 9.53
CA GLU A 104 22.99 -3.55 9.90
C GLU A 104 22.21 -4.68 9.21
N ASN A 105 22.28 -4.77 7.86
CA ASN A 105 21.62 -5.83 7.11
C ASN A 105 22.17 -7.21 7.46
N LEU A 106 21.29 -8.22 7.51
CA LEU A 106 21.65 -9.62 7.73
C LEU A 106 21.49 -10.41 6.43
N ILE A 107 22.56 -11.09 6.00
CA ILE A 107 22.62 -11.81 4.74
C ILE A 107 22.95 -13.26 5.03
N ALA A 108 22.11 -14.20 4.55
CA ALA A 108 22.35 -15.63 4.74
C ALA A 108 22.26 -16.37 3.40
N ILE A 109 22.98 -17.50 3.27
CA ILE A 109 23.10 -18.22 2.00
C ILE A 109 22.84 -19.70 2.20
N ILE A 110 21.90 -20.23 1.40
CA ILE A 110 21.72 -21.67 1.16
C ILE A 110 22.50 -21.98 -0.12
N PRO A 111 23.57 -22.80 -0.06
CA PRO A 111 24.39 -23.11 -1.22
C PRO A 111 23.62 -23.82 -2.32
N GLY A 112 23.95 -23.49 -3.57
CA GLY A 112 23.47 -24.16 -4.77
C GLY A 112 24.58 -25.00 -5.45
N GLU A 113 24.23 -25.60 -6.59
CA GLU A 113 25.20 -26.30 -7.45
C GLU A 113 26.16 -25.30 -8.13
N THR A 114 25.63 -24.11 -8.49
CA THR A 114 26.41 -22.99 -9.00
C THR A 114 26.78 -22.03 -7.85
N LYS A 115 27.75 -21.13 -8.09
CA LYS A 115 28.12 -20.09 -7.11
C LYS A 115 27.26 -18.83 -7.26
N SER A 116 26.72 -18.57 -8.44
CA SER A 116 25.88 -17.44 -8.83
C SER A 116 25.20 -17.76 -10.18
N PRO A 117 24.16 -17.02 -10.61
CA PRO A 117 23.50 -15.94 -9.87
C PRO A 117 22.60 -16.45 -8.73
N TYR A 118 22.33 -15.57 -7.76
CA TYR A 118 21.47 -15.86 -6.59
C TYR A 118 20.00 -15.61 -6.88
N LEU A 119 19.14 -16.48 -6.34
CA LEU A 119 17.74 -16.13 -6.02
C LEU A 119 17.72 -15.49 -4.64
N ALA A 120 17.30 -14.24 -4.54
CA ALA A 120 17.20 -13.54 -3.26
C ALA A 120 15.77 -13.56 -2.72
N LEU A 121 15.62 -13.88 -1.43
CA LEU A 121 14.40 -13.69 -0.63
C LEU A 121 14.65 -12.51 0.28
N MET A 122 13.84 -11.45 0.20
CA MET A 122 14.08 -10.18 0.87
C MET A 122 12.87 -9.73 1.68
N ALA A 123 13.11 -9.24 2.90
CA ALA A 123 12.15 -8.63 3.81
C ALA A 123 12.90 -7.68 4.75
N HIS A 124 12.21 -6.71 5.37
CA HIS A 124 12.86 -5.85 6.35
C HIS A 124 12.51 -6.24 7.79
N TYR A 125 13.43 -5.95 8.71
CA TYR A 125 13.23 -6.32 10.12
C TYR A 125 13.16 -5.13 11.07
N ASP A 126 13.33 -3.90 10.58
CA ASP A 126 13.08 -2.71 11.39
C ASP A 126 11.58 -2.35 11.38
N SER A 127 11.15 -1.56 12.34
CA SER A 127 9.79 -1.04 12.40
C SER A 127 9.76 0.47 12.51
N VAL A 128 8.59 1.08 12.24
CA VAL A 128 8.36 2.47 12.59
C VAL A 128 8.39 2.70 14.11
N PRO A 129 8.61 3.93 14.59
CA PRO A 129 8.67 4.22 16.03
C PRO A 129 7.41 3.93 16.82
N MET A 130 6.25 3.73 16.18
CA MET A 130 4.97 3.54 16.88
C MET A 130 4.37 2.15 16.72
N ALA A 131 4.92 1.28 15.86
CA ALA A 131 4.40 -0.07 15.63
C ALA A 131 5.40 -1.15 16.09
N PRO A 132 4.91 -2.24 16.73
CA PRO A 132 5.71 -3.44 16.97
C PRO A 132 6.22 -4.13 15.70
N GLY A 133 5.60 -3.89 14.52
CA GLY A 133 6.06 -4.41 13.24
C GLY A 133 5.79 -5.91 13.03
N ALA A 134 4.69 -6.44 13.55
CA ALA A 134 4.37 -7.86 13.38
C ALA A 134 3.89 -8.17 11.96
N GLY A 135 3.06 -7.29 11.39
CA GLY A 135 2.62 -7.35 9.99
C GLY A 135 3.63 -6.72 9.05
N ASP A 136 4.21 -5.60 9.45
CA ASP A 136 5.12 -4.76 8.68
C ASP A 136 6.52 -4.67 9.33
N ASP A 137 7.52 -5.56 8.99
CA ASP A 137 7.39 -6.69 8.07
C ASP A 137 7.84 -8.00 8.77
N GLY A 138 7.52 -8.14 10.07
CA GLY A 138 7.77 -9.39 10.80
C GLY A 138 7.16 -10.61 10.13
N ALA A 139 5.99 -10.47 9.49
CA ALA A 139 5.32 -11.53 8.75
C ALA A 139 6.14 -12.00 7.54
N GLY A 140 6.73 -11.09 6.78
CA GLY A 140 7.63 -11.42 5.67
C GLY A 140 8.92 -12.08 6.15
N VAL A 141 9.51 -11.53 7.20
CA VAL A 141 10.73 -12.11 7.82
C VAL A 141 10.51 -13.57 8.23
N VAL A 142 9.43 -13.88 8.95
CA VAL A 142 9.21 -15.27 9.40
C VAL A 142 8.69 -16.18 8.28
N ALA A 143 8.06 -15.63 7.26
CA ALA A 143 7.72 -16.39 6.05
C ALA A 143 9.00 -16.84 5.33
N ILE A 144 10.00 -15.97 5.23
CA ILE A 144 11.32 -16.33 4.66
C ILE A 144 12.05 -17.36 5.52
N LEU A 145 12.10 -17.18 6.85
CA LEU A 145 12.81 -18.12 7.74
C LEU A 145 12.18 -19.52 7.71
N GLU A 146 10.86 -19.64 7.74
CA GLU A 146 10.19 -20.94 7.66
C GLU A 146 10.31 -21.56 6.26
N ALA A 147 10.26 -20.75 5.19
CA ALA A 147 10.56 -21.23 3.84
C ALA A 147 12.01 -21.69 3.71
N ALA A 148 12.97 -20.96 4.27
CA ALA A 148 14.40 -21.32 4.26
C ALA A 148 14.67 -22.66 4.98
N ARG A 149 13.95 -22.92 6.08
CA ARG A 149 14.01 -24.23 6.77
C ARG A 149 13.64 -25.36 5.82
N ALA A 150 12.53 -25.22 5.06
CA ALA A 150 12.09 -26.24 4.12
C ALA A 150 12.99 -26.31 2.87
N LEU A 151 13.45 -25.18 2.34
CA LEU A 151 14.37 -25.14 1.19
C LEU A 151 15.69 -25.80 1.50
N LYS A 152 16.25 -25.62 2.70
CA LYS A 152 17.51 -26.24 3.09
C LYS A 152 17.44 -27.78 3.10
N LEU A 153 16.31 -28.37 3.43
CA LEU A 153 16.12 -29.83 3.42
C LEU A 153 16.24 -30.43 2.01
N GLU A 154 15.90 -29.65 0.98
CA GLU A 154 15.91 -30.09 -0.42
C GLU A 154 17.13 -29.60 -1.21
N ALA A 155 17.96 -28.73 -0.61
CA ALA A 155 19.18 -28.24 -1.25
C ALA A 155 20.20 -29.39 -1.50
N PRO A 156 21.13 -29.27 -2.50
CA PRO A 156 21.34 -28.07 -3.32
C PRO A 156 20.38 -27.95 -4.50
N PHE A 157 19.98 -26.71 -4.79
CA PHE A 157 19.33 -26.34 -6.04
C PHE A 157 20.37 -25.90 -7.08
N LYS A 158 19.98 -25.72 -8.33
CA LYS A 158 20.88 -25.21 -9.37
C LYS A 158 21.47 -23.85 -8.98
N HIS A 159 20.62 -22.90 -8.62
CA HIS A 159 21.03 -21.57 -8.16
C HIS A 159 21.06 -21.50 -6.62
N PRO A 160 22.07 -20.88 -6.03
CA PRO A 160 22.09 -20.62 -4.58
C PRO A 160 20.97 -19.64 -4.21
N ILE A 161 20.43 -19.79 -2.98
CA ILE A 161 19.40 -18.92 -2.46
C ILE A 161 20.04 -18.00 -1.42
N MET A 162 19.81 -16.69 -1.56
CA MET A 162 20.25 -15.67 -0.63
C MET A 162 19.06 -15.12 0.15
N ILE A 163 19.16 -15.04 1.45
CA ILE A 163 18.22 -14.38 2.34
C ILE A 163 18.81 -13.02 2.64
N ILE A 164 18.04 -11.95 2.44
CA ILE A 164 18.43 -10.58 2.73
C ILE A 164 17.40 -10.00 3.68
N LEU A 165 17.77 -9.85 4.95
CA LEU A 165 16.94 -9.17 5.93
C LEU A 165 17.49 -7.75 6.08
N THR A 166 16.76 -6.78 5.53
CA THR A 166 17.18 -5.39 5.48
C THR A 166 16.82 -4.65 6.76
N ASP A 167 17.66 -3.69 7.12
CA ASP A 167 17.43 -2.74 8.20
C ASP A 167 17.07 -1.36 7.61
N ALA A 168 16.36 -0.53 8.35
CA ALA A 168 16.10 0.86 7.97
C ALA A 168 15.28 1.04 6.68
N GLU A 169 14.37 0.12 6.38
CA GLU A 169 13.38 0.28 5.30
C GLU A 169 12.49 1.49 5.57
N GLU A 170 11.98 1.58 6.79
CA GLU A 170 10.96 2.53 7.28
C GLU A 170 11.40 4.01 7.24
N ILE A 171 12.68 4.25 7.10
CA ILE A 171 13.22 5.61 6.95
C ILE A 171 13.57 5.95 5.50
N GLY A 172 13.20 5.10 4.54
CA GLY A 172 13.33 5.31 3.12
C GLY A 172 14.20 4.29 2.37
N LEU A 173 14.04 3.00 2.66
CA LEU A 173 14.66 1.86 1.96
C LEU A 173 16.19 1.83 2.10
N VAL A 174 16.72 2.37 3.21
CA VAL A 174 18.17 2.64 3.35
C VAL A 174 18.97 1.35 3.40
N GLY A 175 18.43 0.28 3.99
CA GLY A 175 19.08 -1.04 4.01
C GLY A 175 19.21 -1.65 2.63
N ALA A 176 18.15 -1.61 1.82
CA ALA A 176 18.22 -2.05 0.42
C ALA A 176 19.20 -1.19 -0.39
N GLU A 177 19.19 0.15 -0.24
CA GLU A 177 20.17 1.04 -0.87
C GLU A 177 21.61 0.66 -0.48
N ALA A 178 21.85 0.32 0.80
CA ALA A 178 23.14 -0.15 1.26
C ALA A 178 23.55 -1.46 0.59
N PHE A 179 22.64 -2.43 0.51
CA PHE A 179 22.93 -3.72 -0.11
C PHE A 179 23.21 -3.57 -1.61
N PHE A 180 22.26 -3.01 -2.38
CA PHE A 180 22.36 -3.00 -3.83
C PHE A 180 23.44 -2.04 -4.36
N ASN A 181 23.81 -1.00 -3.62
CA ASN A 181 24.84 -0.04 -4.06
C ASN A 181 26.25 -0.32 -3.51
N GLN A 182 26.38 -1.05 -2.39
CA GLN A 182 27.67 -1.18 -1.71
C GLN A 182 28.13 -2.62 -1.49
N HIS A 183 27.19 -3.59 -1.39
CA HIS A 183 27.56 -4.98 -1.08
C HIS A 183 28.13 -5.69 -2.33
N PRO A 184 29.27 -6.39 -2.24
CA PRO A 184 29.90 -7.06 -3.39
C PRO A 184 28.98 -8.05 -4.10
N LEU A 185 28.19 -8.82 -3.33
CA LEU A 185 27.28 -9.86 -3.86
C LEU A 185 26.04 -9.28 -4.57
N ALA A 186 25.76 -7.98 -4.46
CA ALA A 186 24.60 -7.38 -5.12
C ALA A 186 24.60 -7.57 -6.65
N LYS A 187 25.80 -7.59 -7.26
CA LYS A 187 25.98 -7.80 -8.71
C LYS A 187 25.72 -9.25 -9.16
N GLU A 188 25.66 -10.17 -8.21
CA GLU A 188 25.43 -11.59 -8.45
C GLU A 188 23.97 -12.00 -8.22
N ILE A 189 23.08 -11.03 -7.88
CA ILE A 189 21.66 -11.26 -7.74
C ILE A 189 21.01 -11.35 -9.14
N GLY A 190 20.32 -12.45 -9.43
CA GLY A 190 19.57 -12.65 -10.66
C GLY A 190 18.09 -12.34 -10.53
N ILE A 191 17.46 -12.84 -9.45
CA ILE A 191 16.04 -12.65 -9.16
C ILE A 191 15.86 -12.29 -7.69
N VAL A 192 14.88 -11.40 -7.40
CA VAL A 192 14.46 -11.05 -6.03
C VAL A 192 12.98 -11.35 -5.84
N LEU A 193 12.65 -12.07 -4.79
CA LEU A 193 11.31 -12.16 -4.24
C LEU A 193 11.30 -11.29 -2.97
N ASN A 194 10.65 -10.14 -3.05
CA ASN A 194 10.43 -9.25 -1.90
C ASN A 194 9.11 -9.61 -1.24
N ILE A 195 9.11 -9.72 0.07
CA ILE A 195 7.93 -10.02 0.87
C ILE A 195 7.68 -8.82 1.77
N GLU A 196 6.44 -8.41 1.91
CA GLU A 196 6.07 -7.14 2.52
C GLU A 196 4.69 -7.22 3.17
N GLY A 197 4.42 -6.37 4.14
CA GLY A 197 3.14 -6.27 4.81
C GLY A 197 2.64 -4.83 4.97
N SER A 198 1.33 -4.63 4.87
CA SER A 198 0.71 -3.30 5.04
C SER A 198 -0.62 -3.42 5.75
N GLY A 199 -0.58 -3.94 6.98
CA GLY A 199 -1.75 -4.25 7.81
C GLY A 199 -1.54 -5.50 8.63
N SER A 200 -2.61 -6.17 9.05
CA SER A 200 -2.52 -7.39 9.87
C SER A 200 -3.22 -8.61 9.26
N SER A 201 -3.83 -8.49 8.08
CA SER A 201 -4.58 -9.57 7.45
C SER A 201 -4.64 -9.47 5.93
N GLY A 202 -5.30 -10.44 5.30
CA GLY A 202 -5.60 -10.45 3.88
C GLY A 202 -4.72 -11.40 3.07
N SER A 203 -5.04 -11.52 1.79
CA SER A 203 -4.31 -12.40 0.89
C SER A 203 -2.98 -11.79 0.46
N SER A 204 -1.91 -12.59 0.50
CA SER A 204 -0.63 -12.24 -0.10
C SER A 204 -0.78 -12.12 -1.61
N MET A 205 -0.59 -10.94 -2.16
CA MET A 205 -0.78 -10.65 -3.59
C MET A 205 0.54 -10.27 -4.26
N VAL A 206 0.63 -10.53 -5.56
CA VAL A 206 1.63 -9.88 -6.39
C VAL A 206 1.28 -8.40 -6.50
N LEU A 207 1.99 -7.56 -5.74
CA LEU A 207 1.81 -6.12 -5.73
C LEU A 207 2.35 -5.51 -7.02
N ARG A 208 3.54 -5.94 -7.43
CA ARG A 208 4.20 -5.53 -8.68
C ARG A 208 5.30 -6.51 -9.08
N THR A 209 5.76 -6.39 -10.32
CA THR A 209 6.89 -7.15 -10.86
C THR A 209 7.86 -6.23 -11.58
N SER A 210 9.06 -6.72 -11.86
CA SER A 210 9.96 -6.13 -12.85
C SER A 210 9.32 -6.08 -14.25
N LYS A 211 9.89 -5.31 -15.19
CA LYS A 211 9.31 -5.17 -16.54
C LYS A 211 9.28 -6.48 -17.32
N LYS A 212 10.40 -7.18 -17.40
CA LYS A 212 10.47 -8.52 -17.99
C LYS A 212 10.06 -9.54 -16.93
N ASN A 213 8.85 -10.05 -17.02
CA ASN A 213 8.25 -10.85 -15.96
C ASN A 213 7.58 -12.15 -16.45
N GLU A 214 7.76 -12.52 -17.72
CA GLU A 214 7.11 -13.72 -18.28
C GLU A 214 7.48 -14.98 -17.51
N LEU A 215 8.78 -15.23 -17.29
CA LEU A 215 9.27 -16.38 -16.51
C LEU A 215 8.68 -16.35 -15.11
N LEU A 216 8.75 -15.20 -14.43
CA LEU A 216 8.31 -15.04 -13.04
C LEU A 216 6.82 -15.32 -12.86
N ILE A 217 5.98 -14.74 -13.74
CA ILE A 217 4.53 -14.91 -13.64
C ILE A 217 4.11 -16.32 -14.04
N LYS A 218 4.73 -16.92 -15.06
CA LYS A 218 4.44 -18.31 -15.43
C LYS A 218 4.83 -19.29 -14.34
N SER A 219 6.02 -19.13 -13.73
CA SER A 219 6.46 -19.95 -12.61
C SER A 219 5.52 -19.76 -11.40
N TYR A 220 5.18 -18.52 -11.06
CA TYR A 220 4.29 -18.23 -9.95
C TYR A 220 2.94 -18.94 -10.09
N VAL A 221 2.30 -18.83 -11.25
CA VAL A 221 0.98 -19.43 -11.51
C VAL A 221 1.03 -20.94 -11.57
N HIS A 222 2.13 -21.51 -12.07
CA HIS A 222 2.29 -22.96 -12.17
C HIS A 222 2.53 -23.60 -10.80
N GLU A 223 3.34 -22.97 -9.96
CA GLU A 223 3.81 -23.56 -8.70
C GLU A 223 2.90 -23.24 -7.51
N THR A 224 2.20 -22.11 -7.55
CA THR A 224 1.42 -21.63 -6.41
C THR A 224 -0.02 -22.16 -6.48
N ALA A 225 -0.48 -22.75 -5.39
CA ALA A 225 -1.84 -23.32 -5.32
C ALA A 225 -2.95 -22.25 -5.38
N ARG A 226 -2.68 -21.04 -4.91
CA ARG A 226 -3.62 -19.91 -4.85
C ARG A 226 -2.97 -18.61 -5.32
N PRO A 227 -2.61 -18.50 -6.61
CA PRO A 227 -1.99 -17.27 -7.10
C PRO A 227 -2.97 -16.12 -7.00
N TYR A 228 -2.53 -15.00 -6.41
CA TYR A 228 -3.36 -13.81 -6.24
C TYR A 228 -2.59 -12.54 -6.61
N GLY A 229 -3.23 -11.66 -7.35
CA GLY A 229 -2.64 -10.38 -7.78
C GLY A 229 -3.29 -9.86 -9.06
N PHE A 230 -3.16 -8.55 -9.28
CA PHE A 230 -3.66 -7.86 -10.47
C PHE A 230 -2.60 -6.88 -10.94
N SER A 231 -2.21 -6.94 -12.20
CA SER A 231 -1.28 -5.93 -12.75
C SER A 231 -1.82 -4.50 -12.65
N PHE A 232 -3.14 -4.33 -12.53
CA PHE A 232 -3.78 -3.03 -12.25
C PHE A 232 -3.33 -2.41 -10.92
N VAL A 233 -3.02 -3.20 -9.90
CA VAL A 233 -2.53 -2.72 -8.60
C VAL A 233 -1.20 -1.96 -8.76
N LYS A 234 -0.34 -2.39 -9.68
CA LYS A 234 0.91 -1.69 -10.04
C LYS A 234 0.64 -0.24 -10.51
N GLU A 235 -0.45 0.00 -11.25
CA GLU A 235 -0.83 1.36 -11.66
C GLU A 235 -1.34 2.24 -10.52
N ILE A 236 -2.01 1.63 -9.53
CA ILE A 236 -2.42 2.33 -8.31
C ILE A 236 -1.18 2.65 -7.47
N PHE A 237 -0.34 1.65 -7.21
CA PHE A 237 0.85 1.78 -6.37
C PHE A 237 1.83 2.86 -6.87
N LYS A 238 2.03 2.99 -8.19
CA LYS A 238 2.84 4.07 -8.79
C LYS A 238 2.41 5.49 -8.39
N ARG A 239 1.16 5.67 -7.94
CA ARG A 239 0.56 6.96 -7.58
C ARG A 239 0.39 7.14 -6.07
N MET A 240 0.71 6.13 -5.29
CA MET A 240 0.68 6.17 -3.84
C MET A 240 2.02 6.65 -3.29
N PRO A 241 2.05 7.29 -2.11
CA PRO A 241 3.29 7.71 -1.46
C PRO A 241 4.10 6.55 -0.86
N ASN A 242 3.48 5.38 -0.69
CA ASN A 242 4.10 4.18 -0.15
C ASN A 242 5.16 3.62 -1.10
N ASP A 243 6.16 2.99 -0.52
CA ASP A 243 7.23 2.29 -1.25
C ASP A 243 7.61 1.01 -0.51
N THR A 244 8.43 0.15 -1.10
CA THR A 244 9.03 -1.05 -0.51
C THR A 244 10.45 -1.19 -1.03
N ASP A 245 11.27 -2.00 -0.41
CA ASP A 245 12.65 -2.31 -0.82
C ASP A 245 12.74 -2.75 -2.29
N PHE A 246 11.67 -3.30 -2.84
CA PHE A 246 11.58 -3.67 -4.25
C PHE A 246 11.77 -2.49 -5.22
N SER A 247 11.56 -1.26 -4.78
CA SER A 247 11.87 -0.08 -5.61
C SER A 247 13.36 0.07 -5.86
N VAL A 248 14.21 -0.32 -4.91
CA VAL A 248 15.66 -0.36 -5.10
C VAL A 248 16.02 -1.45 -6.10
N VAL A 249 15.42 -2.64 -5.98
CA VAL A 249 15.57 -3.76 -6.93
C VAL A 249 15.25 -3.32 -8.36
N ASN A 250 14.11 -2.66 -8.55
CA ASN A 250 13.68 -2.15 -9.86
C ASN A 250 14.65 -1.10 -10.43
N ARG A 251 15.19 -0.19 -9.60
CA ARG A 251 16.20 0.79 -10.03
C ARG A 251 17.52 0.12 -10.43
N SER A 252 17.84 -1.02 -9.82
CA SER A 252 19.01 -1.83 -10.13
C SER A 252 18.83 -2.71 -11.38
N ASN A 253 17.64 -2.66 -12.02
CA ASN A 253 17.26 -3.48 -13.19
C ASN A 253 17.35 -4.99 -12.94
N ILE A 254 17.15 -5.44 -11.71
CA ILE A 254 17.11 -6.85 -11.33
C ILE A 254 15.66 -7.35 -11.50
N ALA A 255 15.52 -8.59 -11.98
CA ALA A 255 14.22 -9.23 -12.10
C ALA A 255 13.63 -9.59 -10.74
N GLY A 256 12.30 -9.53 -10.58
CA GLY A 256 11.70 -9.92 -9.31
C GLY A 256 10.20 -9.73 -9.21
N ILE A 257 9.68 -10.18 -8.10
CA ILE A 257 8.28 -10.03 -7.67
C ILE A 257 8.27 -9.40 -6.28
N ASP A 258 7.36 -8.46 -6.10
CA ASP A 258 7.01 -7.83 -4.83
C ASP A 258 5.67 -8.40 -4.34
N PHE A 259 5.67 -9.13 -3.23
CA PHE A 259 4.49 -9.68 -2.59
C PHE A 259 4.10 -8.83 -1.39
N ALA A 260 2.82 -8.50 -1.27
CA ALA A 260 2.32 -7.82 -0.09
C ALA A 260 0.89 -8.25 0.25
N PHE A 261 0.51 -8.08 1.51
CA PHE A 261 -0.89 -8.07 1.94
C PHE A 261 -1.27 -6.69 2.45
N ALA A 262 -2.57 -6.37 2.47
CA ALA A 262 -3.04 -5.05 2.85
C ALA A 262 -4.45 -5.04 3.47
N GLY A 263 -4.84 -6.12 4.14
CA GLY A 263 -6.10 -6.16 4.90
C GLY A 263 -5.91 -5.64 6.33
N GLU A 264 -7.00 -5.14 6.95
CA GLU A 264 -6.97 -4.45 8.25
C GLU A 264 -5.86 -3.41 8.32
N ARG A 265 -5.78 -2.57 7.29
CA ARG A 265 -4.70 -1.59 7.15
C ARG A 265 -4.77 -0.46 8.17
N ASN A 266 -5.85 -0.33 8.92
CA ASN A 266 -5.94 0.53 10.08
C ASN A 266 -4.93 0.17 11.18
N HIS A 267 -4.38 -1.07 11.19
CA HIS A 267 -3.29 -1.48 12.08
C HIS A 267 -1.90 -1.04 11.58
N TYR A 268 -1.76 -0.76 10.28
CA TYR A 268 -0.49 -0.40 9.64
C TYR A 268 0.16 0.83 10.28
N HIS A 269 1.41 0.68 10.70
CA HIS A 269 2.20 1.72 11.37
C HIS A 269 1.58 2.25 12.67
N THR A 270 0.83 1.43 13.39
CA THR A 270 0.20 1.77 14.68
C THR A 270 0.57 0.77 15.77
N PRO A 271 0.32 1.07 17.06
CA PRO A 271 0.50 0.10 18.15
C PRO A 271 -0.32 -1.18 18.00
N ASN A 272 -1.31 -1.23 17.10
CA ASN A 272 -2.13 -2.41 16.82
C ASN A 272 -1.46 -3.40 15.86
N ASP A 273 -0.32 -3.07 15.26
CA ASP A 273 0.47 -4.02 14.45
C ASP A 273 1.26 -4.98 15.36
N THR A 274 0.54 -5.88 16.00
CA THR A 274 1.03 -6.79 17.04
C THR A 274 1.01 -8.24 16.60
N VAL A 275 1.79 -9.07 17.30
CA VAL A 275 1.83 -10.52 17.06
C VAL A 275 0.46 -11.19 17.29
N ASP A 276 -0.38 -10.63 18.17
CA ASP A 276 -1.69 -11.18 18.47
C ASP A 276 -2.73 -10.80 17.40
N ASN A 277 -2.54 -9.70 16.69
CA ASN A 277 -3.45 -9.21 15.66
C ASN A 277 -3.15 -9.76 14.26
N ILE A 278 -1.97 -10.34 14.03
CA ILE A 278 -1.62 -10.89 12.71
C ILE A 278 -2.43 -12.16 12.39
N ASP A 279 -3.06 -12.19 11.23
CA ASP A 279 -3.81 -13.36 10.76
C ASP A 279 -2.86 -14.45 10.25
N LEU A 280 -2.87 -15.62 10.90
CA LEU A 280 -2.07 -16.77 10.51
C LEU A 280 -2.31 -17.23 9.05
N ARG A 281 -3.51 -16.99 8.52
CA ARG A 281 -3.82 -17.30 7.12
C ARG A 281 -2.99 -16.46 6.15
N THR A 282 -2.69 -15.22 6.52
CA THR A 282 -1.84 -14.31 5.75
C THR A 282 -0.40 -14.82 5.69
N ILE A 283 0.16 -15.22 6.85
CA ILE A 283 1.49 -15.84 6.94
C ILE A 283 1.53 -17.14 6.11
N GLN A 284 0.47 -17.96 6.20
CA GLN A 284 0.37 -19.18 5.39
C GLN A 284 0.41 -18.88 3.90
N HIS A 285 -0.31 -17.85 3.46
CA HIS A 285 -0.37 -17.47 2.05
C HIS A 285 0.96 -16.93 1.54
N HIS A 286 1.69 -16.13 2.35
CA HIS A 286 3.07 -15.76 2.01
C HIS A 286 3.95 -16.99 1.80
N GLY A 287 3.92 -17.93 2.73
CA GLY A 287 4.71 -19.14 2.62
C GLY A 287 4.34 -20.04 1.46
N GLU A 288 3.03 -20.20 1.16
CA GLU A 288 2.54 -20.97 0.01
C GLU A 288 2.83 -20.28 -1.34
N ASN A 289 3.08 -18.96 -1.33
CA ASN A 289 3.56 -18.26 -2.51
C ASN A 289 5.08 -18.44 -2.69
N ILE A 290 5.88 -18.16 -1.64
CA ILE A 290 7.33 -18.06 -1.81
C ILE A 290 8.04 -19.42 -1.82
N LEU A 291 7.61 -20.41 -1.03
CA LEU A 291 8.32 -21.70 -0.94
C LEU A 291 8.32 -22.47 -2.28
N PRO A 292 7.18 -22.79 -2.91
CA PRO A 292 7.18 -23.53 -4.17
C PRO A 292 7.77 -22.70 -5.32
N LEU A 293 7.53 -21.37 -5.34
CA LEU A 293 8.12 -20.49 -6.33
C LEU A 293 9.65 -20.45 -6.22
N SER A 294 10.19 -20.40 -4.99
CA SER A 294 11.64 -20.42 -4.77
C SER A 294 12.26 -21.75 -5.22
N LYS A 295 11.63 -22.89 -4.93
CA LYS A 295 12.09 -24.22 -5.41
C LYS A 295 12.17 -24.27 -6.93
N ASN A 296 11.14 -23.78 -7.61
CA ASN A 296 11.11 -23.72 -9.07
C ASN A 296 12.18 -22.78 -9.62
N LEU A 297 12.16 -21.51 -9.20
CA LEU A 297 13.09 -20.50 -9.71
C LEU A 297 14.55 -20.86 -9.42
N ALA A 298 14.86 -21.43 -8.27
CA ALA A 298 16.22 -21.88 -7.96
C ALA A 298 16.66 -23.08 -8.81
N SER A 299 15.76 -23.77 -9.47
CA SER A 299 16.04 -25.00 -10.26
C SER A 299 16.09 -24.77 -11.77
N VAL A 300 15.48 -23.70 -12.31
CA VAL A 300 15.39 -23.42 -13.74
C VAL A 300 16.47 -22.44 -14.22
N ASP A 301 16.70 -22.38 -15.53
CA ASP A 301 17.58 -21.40 -16.16
C ASP A 301 16.94 -20.03 -16.25
N TRP A 302 17.75 -18.96 -16.11
CA TRP A 302 17.33 -17.57 -16.18
C TRP A 302 17.93 -16.82 -17.40
N ASP A 303 18.27 -17.55 -18.44
CA ASP A 303 18.90 -16.99 -19.66
C ASP A 303 18.00 -15.97 -20.36
N ASP A 304 16.68 -16.14 -20.25
CA ASP A 304 15.69 -15.21 -20.77
C ASP A 304 14.50 -15.06 -19.81
N MET A 305 14.30 -13.84 -19.32
CA MET A 305 13.14 -13.47 -18.50
C MET A 305 11.85 -13.29 -19.32
N GLY A 306 11.95 -13.37 -20.65
CA GLY A 306 10.84 -13.26 -21.58
C GLY A 306 10.32 -11.84 -21.73
N ASP A 307 9.08 -11.74 -22.14
CA ASP A 307 8.38 -10.48 -22.44
C ASP A 307 7.71 -9.86 -21.18
N GLU A 308 7.13 -8.69 -21.36
CA GLU A 308 6.28 -8.05 -20.36
C GLU A 308 4.86 -8.64 -20.45
N PHE A 309 4.41 -9.26 -19.35
CA PHE A 309 3.09 -9.85 -19.19
C PHE A 309 2.23 -8.98 -18.28
N ILE A 310 0.97 -8.81 -18.67
CA ILE A 310 -0.09 -8.37 -17.77
C ILE A 310 -0.85 -9.59 -17.28
N TYR A 311 -1.38 -9.49 -16.06
CA TYR A 311 -2.06 -10.58 -15.39
C TYR A 311 -3.27 -10.06 -14.62
N GLY A 312 -4.28 -10.88 -14.54
CA GLY A 312 -5.45 -10.69 -13.71
C GLY A 312 -5.55 -11.80 -12.69
N GLY A 313 -5.90 -11.42 -11.49
CA GLY A 313 -5.99 -12.29 -10.35
C GLY A 313 -6.92 -13.47 -10.56
N GLU A 314 -7.03 -14.27 -9.54
CA GLU A 314 -7.92 -15.40 -9.50
C GLU A 314 -9.36 -14.98 -9.83
N ILE A 315 -9.89 -15.50 -10.93
CA ILE A 315 -11.27 -15.34 -11.33
C ILE A 315 -11.97 -16.66 -11.06
N TYR A 316 -12.60 -16.82 -9.91
CA TYR A 316 -13.22 -18.08 -9.47
C TYR A 316 -12.27 -19.28 -9.50
N GLY A 317 -10.99 -19.09 -9.15
CA GLY A 317 -9.95 -20.12 -9.24
C GLY A 317 -9.16 -20.13 -10.56
N PHE A 318 -9.44 -19.25 -11.51
CA PHE A 318 -8.74 -19.16 -12.78
C PHE A 318 -7.86 -17.91 -12.82
N TRP A 319 -6.63 -18.07 -13.26
CA TRP A 319 -5.69 -17.01 -13.52
C TRP A 319 -5.66 -16.65 -15.00
N THR A 320 -5.51 -15.38 -15.32
CA THR A 320 -5.40 -14.89 -16.69
C THR A 320 -4.12 -14.09 -16.88
N GLN A 321 -3.42 -14.34 -17.99
CA GLN A 321 -2.19 -13.61 -18.31
C GLN A 321 -1.92 -13.66 -19.83
N TRP A 322 -1.29 -12.60 -20.35
CA TRP A 322 -0.79 -12.55 -21.73
C TRP A 322 0.27 -11.48 -21.89
N LYS A 323 1.02 -11.51 -23.01
CA LYS A 323 1.98 -10.46 -23.36
C LYS A 323 1.25 -9.11 -23.48
N THR A 324 1.76 -8.07 -22.85
CA THR A 324 1.16 -6.73 -22.87
C THR A 324 0.87 -6.25 -24.29
N SER A 325 1.74 -6.60 -25.26
CA SER A 325 1.57 -6.27 -26.69
C SER A 325 0.31 -6.89 -27.34
N TYR A 326 -0.24 -7.97 -26.78
CA TYR A 326 -1.46 -8.59 -27.30
C TYR A 326 -2.74 -7.88 -26.87
N SER A 327 -2.67 -6.96 -25.93
CA SER A 327 -3.85 -6.25 -25.39
C SER A 327 -4.60 -5.48 -26.49
N LEU A 328 -3.89 -4.88 -27.44
CA LEU A 328 -4.52 -4.20 -28.56
C LEU A 328 -5.24 -5.19 -29.49
N ILE A 329 -4.63 -6.35 -29.75
CA ILE A 329 -5.22 -7.43 -30.57
C ILE A 329 -6.50 -7.93 -29.91
N PHE A 330 -6.50 -8.15 -28.60
CA PHE A 330 -7.67 -8.57 -27.86
C PHE A 330 -8.76 -7.48 -27.83
N SER A 331 -8.39 -6.21 -27.76
CA SER A 331 -9.35 -5.11 -27.87
C SER A 331 -10.00 -5.05 -29.25
N LEU A 332 -9.23 -5.31 -30.34
CA LEU A 332 -9.77 -5.43 -31.69
C LEU A 332 -10.67 -6.67 -31.85
N LEU A 333 -10.32 -7.80 -31.23
CA LEU A 333 -11.18 -8.99 -31.19
C LEU A 333 -12.51 -8.67 -30.48
N ALA A 334 -12.47 -7.99 -29.33
CA ALA A 334 -13.67 -7.55 -28.63
C ALA A 334 -14.56 -6.67 -29.53
N THR A 335 -13.93 -5.76 -30.28
CA THR A 335 -14.63 -4.91 -31.26
C THR A 335 -15.31 -5.75 -32.31
N LEU A 336 -14.59 -6.71 -32.92
CA LEU A 336 -15.14 -7.60 -33.95
C LEU A 336 -16.35 -8.37 -33.43
N LEU A 337 -16.23 -8.97 -32.21
CA LEU A 337 -17.31 -9.75 -31.60
C LEU A 337 -18.56 -8.89 -31.35
N LEU A 338 -18.40 -7.69 -30.80
CA LEU A 338 -19.52 -6.78 -30.55
C LEU A 338 -20.16 -6.29 -31.86
N MET A 339 -19.36 -5.93 -32.87
CA MET A 339 -19.91 -5.48 -34.16
C MET A 339 -20.66 -6.61 -34.87
N LEU A 340 -20.13 -7.84 -34.86
CA LEU A 340 -20.84 -9.00 -35.39
C LEU A 340 -22.13 -9.28 -34.61
N ALA A 341 -22.11 -9.16 -33.28
CA ALA A 341 -23.29 -9.33 -32.46
C ALA A 341 -24.39 -8.30 -32.79
N ILE A 342 -24.02 -7.02 -32.95
CA ILE A 342 -24.95 -5.95 -33.35
C ILE A 342 -25.54 -6.24 -34.73
N PHE A 343 -24.69 -6.58 -35.71
CA PHE A 343 -25.12 -6.88 -37.08
C PHE A 343 -26.10 -8.05 -37.12
N LYS A 344 -25.77 -9.17 -36.46
CA LYS A 344 -26.59 -10.39 -36.41
C LYS A 344 -27.90 -10.21 -35.62
N SER A 345 -27.87 -9.46 -34.53
CA SER A 345 -29.05 -9.17 -33.71
C SER A 345 -30.02 -8.14 -34.36
N LYS A 346 -29.65 -7.55 -35.50
CA LYS A 346 -30.42 -6.52 -36.21
C LYS A 346 -30.82 -5.35 -35.30
N VAL A 347 -30.01 -5.04 -34.29
CA VAL A 347 -30.25 -3.92 -33.38
C VAL A 347 -29.91 -2.62 -34.10
N SER A 348 -30.72 -1.58 -33.86
CA SER A 348 -30.49 -0.27 -34.47
C SER A 348 -29.15 0.34 -33.97
N VAL A 349 -28.20 0.52 -34.89
CA VAL A 349 -26.90 1.16 -34.59
C VAL A 349 -27.12 2.57 -34.02
N LYS A 350 -28.05 3.35 -34.58
CA LYS A 350 -28.40 4.70 -34.08
C LYS A 350 -28.89 4.67 -32.65
N LYS A 351 -29.72 3.69 -32.28
CA LYS A 351 -30.23 3.58 -30.90
C LYS A 351 -29.22 3.00 -29.94
N SER A 352 -28.34 2.10 -30.41
CA SER A 352 -27.19 1.67 -29.61
C SER A 352 -26.21 2.83 -29.32
N ALA A 353 -26.04 3.74 -30.30
CA ALA A 353 -25.29 4.98 -30.07
C ALA A 353 -25.94 5.89 -29.01
N VAL A 354 -27.28 5.96 -28.98
CA VAL A 354 -27.99 6.63 -27.86
C VAL A 354 -27.74 5.91 -26.54
N GLY A 355 -27.66 4.57 -26.54
CA GLY A 355 -27.28 3.78 -25.38
C GLY A 355 -25.86 4.13 -24.85
N ILE A 356 -24.91 4.38 -25.76
CA ILE A 356 -23.56 4.88 -25.36
C ILE A 356 -23.68 6.24 -24.64
N LEU A 357 -24.55 7.15 -25.14
CA LEU A 357 -24.78 8.47 -24.52
C LEU A 357 -25.50 8.36 -23.15
N MET A 358 -26.34 7.32 -22.97
CA MET A 358 -27.00 7.07 -21.69
C MET A 358 -26.05 6.42 -20.66
N SER A 359 -24.98 5.76 -21.09
CA SER A 359 -24.02 5.08 -20.21
C SER A 359 -23.37 6.03 -19.18
N PRO A 360 -22.78 7.18 -19.55
CA PRO A 360 -22.25 8.12 -18.59
C PRO A 360 -23.31 8.69 -17.64
N ILE A 361 -24.59 8.75 -18.04
CA ILE A 361 -25.66 9.19 -17.15
C ILE A 361 -25.88 8.18 -16.02
N ILE A 362 -25.93 6.87 -16.34
CA ILE A 362 -26.05 5.82 -15.32
C ILE A 362 -24.85 5.83 -14.39
N VAL A 363 -23.63 5.91 -14.95
CA VAL A 363 -22.40 6.00 -14.16
C VAL A 363 -22.43 7.23 -13.25
N SER A 364 -22.72 8.41 -13.82
CA SER A 364 -22.71 9.66 -13.06
C SER A 364 -23.79 9.71 -11.97
N THR A 365 -25.01 9.24 -12.22
CA THR A 365 -26.05 9.20 -11.18
C THR A 365 -25.68 8.25 -10.05
N THR A 366 -25.05 7.11 -10.35
CA THR A 366 -24.54 6.16 -9.36
C THR A 366 -23.43 6.79 -8.51
N VAL A 367 -22.45 7.39 -9.16
CA VAL A 367 -21.28 8.02 -8.50
C VAL A 367 -21.74 9.21 -7.64
N LEU A 368 -22.56 10.10 -8.19
CA LEU A 368 -23.03 11.28 -7.48
C LEU A 368 -23.87 10.93 -6.26
N SER A 369 -24.73 9.91 -6.35
CA SER A 369 -25.53 9.49 -5.19
C SER A 369 -24.66 8.90 -4.07
N GLY A 370 -23.61 8.15 -4.42
CA GLY A 370 -22.62 7.66 -3.45
C GLY A 370 -21.86 8.79 -2.77
N PHE A 371 -21.37 9.76 -3.55
CA PHE A 371 -20.72 10.95 -3.00
C PHE A 371 -21.64 11.77 -2.10
N ILE A 372 -22.85 12.05 -2.55
CA ILE A 372 -23.84 12.81 -1.76
C ILE A 372 -24.10 12.09 -0.43
N ALA A 373 -24.31 10.78 -0.44
CA ALA A 373 -24.55 10.02 0.78
C ALA A 373 -23.35 10.02 1.72
N PHE A 374 -22.14 9.82 1.20
CA PHE A 374 -20.91 9.82 1.97
C PHE A 374 -20.64 11.19 2.62
N TYR A 375 -20.70 12.28 1.85
CA TYR A 375 -20.47 13.62 2.37
C TYR A 375 -21.61 14.12 3.26
N LEU A 376 -22.86 13.67 3.04
CA LEU A 376 -23.95 13.96 3.95
C LEU A 376 -23.78 13.26 5.29
N LEU A 377 -23.31 12.00 5.28
CA LEU A 377 -22.94 11.30 6.52
C LEU A 377 -21.80 12.02 7.24
N SER A 378 -20.76 12.42 6.49
CA SER A 378 -19.64 13.18 7.03
C SER A 378 -20.08 14.52 7.64
N PHE A 379 -21.01 15.21 6.98
CA PHE A 379 -21.61 16.45 7.50
C PHE A 379 -22.41 16.22 8.78
N LEU A 380 -23.26 15.21 8.81
CA LEU A 380 -24.10 14.90 9.97
C LEU A 380 -23.28 14.39 11.17
N SER A 381 -22.22 13.62 10.93
CA SER A 381 -21.31 13.17 11.98
C SER A 381 -20.26 14.24 12.35
N GLY A 382 -20.21 15.34 11.60
CA GLY A 382 -19.21 16.42 11.76
C GLY A 382 -17.80 16.07 11.26
N LYS A 383 -17.61 14.92 10.60
CA LYS A 383 -16.28 14.38 10.26
C LYS A 383 -16.26 13.53 9.00
N VAL A 384 -15.11 13.58 8.30
CA VAL A 384 -14.77 12.60 7.25
C VAL A 384 -13.92 11.52 7.88
N ILE A 385 -14.38 10.26 7.84
CA ILE A 385 -13.73 9.14 8.52
C ILE A 385 -13.25 8.13 7.49
N SER A 386 -11.95 7.86 7.50
CA SER A 386 -11.33 6.89 6.59
C SER A 386 -11.56 5.44 7.07
N TRP A 387 -11.50 5.23 8.39
CA TRP A 387 -11.63 3.93 9.04
C TRP A 387 -12.66 4.01 10.17
N PRO A 388 -13.97 3.88 9.85
CA PRO A 388 -14.99 3.97 10.89
C PRO A 388 -14.88 2.81 11.87
N GLY A 389 -15.07 3.09 13.16
CA GLY A 389 -15.06 2.07 14.22
C GLY A 389 -16.09 0.96 14.01
N ILE A 390 -17.22 1.29 13.37
CA ILE A 390 -18.26 0.35 12.95
C ILE A 390 -18.53 0.52 11.45
N GLU A 391 -18.12 -0.43 10.63
CA GLU A 391 -18.15 -0.31 9.16
C GLU A 391 -19.50 -0.57 8.51
N TRP A 392 -20.34 -1.46 9.08
CA TRP A 392 -21.53 -1.94 8.38
C TRP A 392 -22.54 -0.84 8.01
N PRO A 393 -22.76 0.25 8.80
CA PRO A 393 -23.67 1.31 8.37
C PRO A 393 -23.16 2.07 7.14
N TYR A 394 -21.83 2.28 7.07
CA TYR A 394 -21.14 2.92 5.94
C TYR A 394 -21.29 2.08 4.68
N ARG A 395 -21.03 0.75 4.77
CA ARG A 395 -21.21 -0.18 3.64
C ARG A 395 -22.64 -0.21 3.14
N ILE A 396 -23.64 -0.32 4.04
CA ILE A 396 -25.05 -0.32 3.66
C ILE A 396 -25.43 1.02 3.04
N LEU A 397 -24.98 2.13 3.58
CA LEU A 397 -25.23 3.47 3.04
C LEU A 397 -24.70 3.59 1.60
N LEU A 398 -23.45 3.21 1.35
CA LEU A 398 -22.84 3.30 0.02
C LEU A 398 -23.49 2.35 -0.97
N ILE A 399 -23.75 1.09 -0.59
CA ILE A 399 -24.44 0.12 -1.46
C ILE A 399 -25.85 0.60 -1.81
N SER A 400 -26.62 1.04 -0.83
CA SER A 400 -28.00 1.46 -1.06
C SER A 400 -28.10 2.78 -1.82
N SER A 401 -27.27 3.77 -1.51
CA SER A 401 -27.26 5.06 -2.21
C SER A 401 -26.80 4.92 -3.66
N THR A 402 -25.74 4.14 -3.93
CA THR A 402 -25.28 3.88 -5.30
C THR A 402 -26.30 3.07 -6.10
N ALA A 403 -26.96 2.08 -5.50
CA ALA A 403 -28.06 1.35 -6.13
C ALA A 403 -29.23 2.28 -6.47
N LEU A 404 -29.61 3.21 -5.57
CA LEU A 404 -30.63 4.22 -5.81
C LEU A 404 -30.26 5.11 -7.00
N GLY A 405 -29.03 5.62 -7.04
CA GLY A 405 -28.51 6.42 -8.14
C GLY A 405 -28.49 5.67 -9.47
N GLY A 406 -28.08 4.40 -9.47
CA GLY A 406 -28.11 3.53 -10.64
C GLY A 406 -29.53 3.33 -11.18
N LEU A 407 -30.50 3.08 -10.30
CA LEU A 407 -31.92 2.95 -10.69
C LEU A 407 -32.54 4.25 -11.18
N ILE A 408 -32.11 5.41 -10.68
CA ILE A 408 -32.48 6.72 -11.24
C ILE A 408 -31.93 6.83 -12.67
N GLY A 409 -30.68 6.50 -12.91
CA GLY A 409 -30.07 6.48 -14.24
C GLY A 409 -30.79 5.53 -15.20
N VAL A 410 -31.13 4.31 -14.75
CA VAL A 410 -31.98 3.38 -15.52
C VAL A 410 -33.32 3.98 -15.84
N SER A 411 -33.97 4.68 -14.91
CA SER A 411 -35.24 5.33 -15.13
C SER A 411 -35.19 6.42 -16.20
N ILE A 412 -34.07 7.12 -16.28
CA ILE A 412 -33.81 8.11 -17.33
C ILE A 412 -33.57 7.39 -18.67
N ALA A 413 -32.66 6.42 -18.70
CA ALA A 413 -32.27 5.72 -19.93
C ALA A 413 -33.46 5.02 -20.63
N ARG A 414 -34.40 4.44 -19.86
CA ARG A 414 -35.63 3.80 -20.38
C ARG A 414 -36.51 4.71 -21.22
N LYS A 415 -36.40 6.03 -21.10
CA LYS A 415 -37.18 6.98 -21.91
C LYS A 415 -36.64 7.08 -23.34
N PHE A 416 -35.40 6.68 -23.57
CA PHE A 416 -34.69 6.90 -24.84
C PHE A 416 -34.31 5.60 -25.55
N VAL A 417 -34.07 4.51 -24.81
CA VAL A 417 -33.63 3.23 -25.34
C VAL A 417 -34.38 2.07 -24.68
N ASN A 418 -34.48 0.94 -25.38
CA ASN A 418 -34.95 -0.31 -24.81
C ASN A 418 -33.82 -1.14 -24.17
N GLN A 419 -34.17 -2.27 -23.56
CA GLN A 419 -33.21 -3.16 -22.85
C GLN A 419 -32.04 -3.58 -23.74
N ILE A 420 -32.28 -4.03 -24.96
CA ILE A 420 -31.25 -4.54 -25.86
C ILE A 420 -30.37 -3.41 -26.37
N GLU A 421 -30.95 -2.29 -26.71
CA GLU A 421 -30.24 -1.09 -27.15
C GLU A 421 -29.31 -0.56 -26.04
N MET A 422 -29.78 -0.57 -24.79
CA MET A 422 -28.94 -0.24 -23.62
C MET A 422 -27.85 -1.26 -23.38
N LEU A 423 -28.14 -2.54 -23.56
CA LEU A 423 -27.14 -3.61 -23.37
C LEU A 423 -25.95 -3.44 -24.33
N PHE A 424 -26.25 -3.23 -25.64
CA PHE A 424 -25.17 -2.96 -26.59
C PHE A 424 -24.51 -1.61 -26.34
N GLY A 425 -25.27 -0.57 -25.97
CA GLY A 425 -24.71 0.74 -25.61
C GLY A 425 -23.72 0.68 -24.44
N ALA A 426 -24.06 -0.05 -23.39
CA ALA A 426 -23.20 -0.24 -22.22
C ALA A 426 -21.88 -0.94 -22.58
N TRP A 427 -21.94 -2.02 -23.37
CA TRP A 427 -20.73 -2.74 -23.78
C TRP A 427 -19.89 -1.99 -24.80
N LEU A 428 -20.50 -1.18 -25.67
CA LEU A 428 -19.75 -0.27 -26.55
C LEU A 428 -19.07 0.85 -25.75
N PHE A 429 -19.72 1.40 -24.73
CA PHE A 429 -19.09 2.36 -23.83
C PHE A 429 -17.92 1.72 -23.08
N TRP A 430 -18.09 0.50 -22.56
CA TRP A 430 -17.01 -0.24 -21.93
C TRP A 430 -15.85 -0.51 -22.89
N LEU A 431 -16.13 -0.84 -24.16
CA LEU A 431 -15.12 -1.02 -25.19
C LEU A 431 -14.32 0.27 -25.45
N ILE A 432 -14.97 1.43 -25.47
CA ILE A 432 -14.26 2.72 -25.59
C ILE A 432 -13.29 2.89 -24.41
N LEU A 433 -13.74 2.62 -23.18
CA LEU A 433 -12.87 2.65 -22.02
C LEU A 433 -11.74 1.63 -22.12
N THR A 434 -12.02 0.44 -22.64
CA THR A 434 -10.99 -0.61 -22.86
C THR A 434 -9.86 -0.11 -23.75
N PHE A 435 -10.17 0.59 -24.86
CA PHE A 435 -9.12 1.16 -25.72
C PHE A 435 -8.34 2.26 -25.01
N LEU A 436 -9.00 3.17 -24.31
CA LEU A 436 -8.35 4.22 -23.54
C LEU A 436 -7.40 3.63 -22.49
N ILE A 437 -7.87 2.64 -21.73
CA ILE A 437 -7.06 1.96 -20.71
C ILE A 437 -5.89 1.21 -21.34
N THR A 438 -6.12 0.47 -22.44
CA THR A 438 -5.06 -0.27 -23.13
C THR A 438 -3.92 0.64 -23.61
N ILE A 439 -4.23 1.87 -24.02
CA ILE A 439 -3.24 2.83 -24.54
C ILE A 439 -2.54 3.58 -23.38
N TYR A 440 -3.29 4.06 -22.39
CA TYR A 440 -2.76 4.96 -21.38
C TYR A 440 -2.38 4.28 -20.04
N LEU A 441 -2.96 3.11 -19.76
CA LEU A 441 -2.76 2.33 -18.52
C LEU A 441 -2.63 0.84 -18.85
N PRO A 442 -1.62 0.41 -19.62
CA PRO A 442 -1.54 -0.96 -20.17
C PRO A 442 -1.57 -2.05 -19.10
N ASP A 443 -1.00 -1.80 -17.91
CA ASP A 443 -1.04 -2.75 -16.80
C ASP A 443 -2.47 -3.03 -16.27
N ALA A 444 -3.45 -2.14 -16.57
CA ALA A 444 -4.86 -2.32 -16.19
C ALA A 444 -5.71 -2.97 -17.29
N ALA A 445 -5.15 -3.21 -18.47
CA ALA A 445 -5.93 -3.58 -19.66
C ALA A 445 -6.71 -4.88 -19.51
N ASN A 446 -6.18 -5.90 -18.82
CA ASN A 446 -6.86 -7.19 -18.66
C ASN A 446 -8.19 -7.06 -17.89
N THR A 447 -8.28 -6.20 -16.89
CA THR A 447 -9.49 -5.91 -16.11
C THR A 447 -10.64 -5.41 -17.01
N PHE A 448 -10.32 -4.73 -18.11
CA PHE A 448 -11.30 -4.17 -19.03
C PHE A 448 -11.54 -5.04 -20.28
N ILE A 449 -10.50 -5.71 -20.78
CA ILE A 449 -10.56 -6.54 -21.98
C ILE A 449 -11.39 -7.82 -21.75
N LEU A 450 -11.16 -8.53 -20.65
CA LEU A 450 -11.81 -9.82 -20.40
C LEU A 450 -13.34 -9.72 -20.35
N PRO A 451 -13.94 -8.79 -19.58
CA PRO A 451 -15.39 -8.64 -19.56
C PRO A 451 -16.00 -8.35 -20.93
N VAL A 452 -15.36 -7.49 -21.75
CA VAL A 452 -15.92 -7.10 -23.04
C VAL A 452 -15.76 -8.18 -24.11
N ILE A 453 -14.67 -8.96 -24.11
CA ILE A 453 -14.53 -10.13 -24.99
C ILE A 453 -15.61 -11.16 -24.65
N PHE A 454 -15.75 -11.49 -23.37
CA PHE A 454 -16.70 -12.49 -22.91
C PHE A 454 -18.14 -12.07 -23.21
N ALA A 455 -18.47 -10.81 -22.94
CA ALA A 455 -19.78 -10.27 -23.29
C ALA A 455 -20.04 -10.25 -24.81
N GLY A 456 -19.07 -9.81 -25.60
CA GLY A 456 -19.17 -9.82 -27.07
C GLY A 456 -19.43 -11.21 -27.64
N PHE A 457 -18.73 -12.23 -27.11
CA PHE A 457 -18.94 -13.63 -27.47
C PHE A 457 -20.35 -14.11 -27.11
N LEU A 458 -20.81 -13.87 -25.87
CA LEU A 458 -22.17 -14.26 -25.44
C LEU A 458 -23.27 -13.54 -26.21
N LEU A 459 -23.09 -12.25 -26.49
CA LEU A 459 -24.03 -11.46 -27.27
C LEU A 459 -24.08 -11.93 -28.75
N LEU A 460 -22.96 -12.33 -29.31
CA LEU A 460 -22.92 -12.94 -30.63
C LEU A 460 -23.67 -14.29 -30.64
N ILE A 461 -23.41 -15.17 -29.68
CA ILE A 461 -24.15 -16.44 -29.53
C ILE A 461 -25.64 -16.17 -29.36
N SER A 462 -26.05 -15.15 -28.59
CA SER A 462 -27.45 -14.82 -28.37
C SER A 462 -28.20 -14.51 -29.65
N SER A 463 -27.51 -14.05 -30.72
CA SER A 463 -28.12 -13.80 -32.02
C SER A 463 -28.55 -15.05 -32.78
N PHE A 464 -28.08 -16.24 -32.38
CA PHE A 464 -28.42 -17.54 -32.99
C PHE A 464 -29.37 -18.37 -32.12
N VAL A 465 -29.72 -17.89 -30.91
CA VAL A 465 -30.55 -18.61 -29.95
C VAL A 465 -31.96 -18.07 -29.93
N LYS A 466 -32.94 -18.92 -29.56
CA LYS A 466 -34.34 -18.53 -29.42
C LYS A 466 -34.52 -17.44 -28.35
N GLU A 467 -35.52 -16.56 -28.50
CA GLU A 467 -35.77 -15.41 -27.63
C GLU A 467 -35.81 -15.76 -26.13
N ASP A 468 -36.44 -16.88 -25.77
CA ASP A 468 -36.56 -17.32 -24.37
C ASP A 468 -35.21 -17.60 -23.70
N ASN A 469 -34.19 -18.02 -24.46
CA ASN A 469 -32.86 -18.37 -23.95
C ASN A 469 -31.86 -17.20 -24.02
N LYS A 470 -32.17 -16.12 -24.77
CA LYS A 470 -31.29 -14.96 -24.87
C LYS A 470 -31.01 -14.30 -23.50
N GLN A 471 -32.04 -14.27 -22.65
CA GLN A 471 -31.97 -13.65 -21.34
C GLN A 471 -30.94 -14.33 -20.42
N ILE A 472 -30.74 -15.64 -20.58
CA ILE A 472 -29.71 -16.39 -19.83
C ILE A 472 -28.31 -15.93 -20.27
N LEU A 473 -28.08 -15.77 -21.59
CA LEU A 473 -26.81 -15.28 -22.11
C LEU A 473 -26.49 -13.87 -21.67
N PHE A 474 -27.52 -13.00 -21.54
CA PHE A 474 -27.36 -11.64 -21.00
C PHE A 474 -26.96 -11.68 -19.53
N LEU A 475 -27.55 -12.57 -18.72
CA LEU A 475 -27.13 -12.79 -17.32
C LEU A 475 -25.69 -13.27 -17.22
N LEU A 476 -25.27 -14.17 -18.10
CA LEU A 476 -23.91 -14.72 -18.08
C LEU A 476 -22.83 -13.67 -18.35
N THR A 477 -23.17 -12.49 -18.94
CA THR A 477 -22.20 -11.38 -19.07
C THR A 477 -21.71 -10.86 -17.72
N LEU A 478 -22.43 -11.13 -16.63
CA LEU A 478 -22.00 -10.77 -15.27
C LEU A 478 -20.85 -11.62 -14.77
N VAL A 479 -20.67 -12.84 -15.31
CA VAL A 479 -19.67 -13.82 -14.80
C VAL A 479 -18.25 -13.22 -14.77
N MET A 480 -17.81 -12.57 -15.83
CA MET A 480 -16.49 -11.93 -15.87
C MET A 480 -16.48 -10.50 -15.28
N SER A 481 -17.63 -9.84 -15.27
CA SER A 481 -17.71 -8.46 -14.80
C SER A 481 -17.66 -8.33 -13.29
N VAL A 482 -18.24 -9.27 -12.55
CA VAL A 482 -18.30 -9.25 -11.08
C VAL A 482 -16.90 -9.32 -10.46
N PRO A 483 -16.03 -10.30 -10.75
CA PRO A 483 -14.70 -10.36 -10.15
C PRO A 483 -13.84 -9.17 -10.55
N MET A 484 -13.94 -8.71 -11.81
CA MET A 484 -13.14 -7.60 -12.34
C MET A 484 -13.56 -6.22 -11.83
N THR A 485 -14.74 -6.09 -11.24
CA THR A 485 -15.23 -4.83 -10.67
C THR A 485 -15.45 -4.93 -9.16
N LEU A 486 -16.39 -5.75 -8.71
CA LEU A 486 -16.72 -5.86 -7.27
C LEU A 486 -15.59 -6.50 -6.45
N GLY A 487 -14.86 -7.46 -7.01
CA GLY A 487 -13.67 -8.03 -6.36
C GLY A 487 -12.59 -6.98 -6.14
N LEU A 488 -12.31 -6.16 -7.16
CA LEU A 488 -11.35 -5.06 -7.06
C LEU A 488 -11.82 -3.97 -6.08
N ILE A 489 -13.12 -3.59 -6.11
CA ILE A 489 -13.71 -2.65 -5.17
C ILE A 489 -13.51 -3.12 -3.71
N PHE A 490 -13.81 -4.39 -3.45
CA PHE A 490 -13.64 -4.97 -2.12
C PHE A 490 -12.17 -4.94 -1.66
N SER A 491 -11.24 -5.31 -2.54
CA SER A 491 -9.80 -5.26 -2.23
C SER A 491 -9.32 -3.83 -1.94
N LEU A 492 -9.81 -2.84 -2.67
CA LEU A 492 -9.51 -1.42 -2.43
C LEU A 492 -10.10 -0.93 -1.10
N GLU A 493 -11.31 -1.33 -0.74
CA GLU A 493 -11.91 -1.01 0.55
C GLU A 493 -11.08 -1.58 1.70
N GLN A 494 -10.71 -2.86 1.64
CA GLN A 494 -9.90 -3.52 2.66
C GLN A 494 -8.52 -2.90 2.85
N SER A 495 -7.91 -2.40 1.76
CA SER A 495 -6.57 -1.84 1.79
C SER A 495 -6.51 -0.34 2.06
N GLN A 496 -7.57 0.42 1.80
CA GLN A 496 -7.55 1.90 1.84
C GLN A 496 -8.72 2.49 2.62
N GLY A 497 -9.63 1.66 3.13
CA GLY A 497 -10.87 2.15 3.74
C GLY A 497 -11.63 3.08 2.82
N TYR A 498 -12.23 4.12 3.36
CA TYR A 498 -12.98 5.13 2.58
C TYR A 498 -12.10 6.28 2.06
N LYS A 499 -10.79 6.27 2.32
CA LYS A 499 -9.85 7.30 1.82
C LYS A 499 -9.85 7.40 0.29
N LEU A 500 -10.00 6.26 -0.40
CA LEU A 500 -10.04 6.21 -1.87
C LEU A 500 -11.47 6.15 -2.43
N ILE A 501 -12.48 6.66 -1.73
CA ILE A 501 -13.88 6.67 -2.20
C ILE A 501 -14.01 7.27 -3.61
N GLY A 502 -13.17 8.27 -3.93
CA GLY A 502 -13.12 8.88 -5.26
C GLY A 502 -12.69 7.94 -6.40
N ALA A 503 -11.90 6.90 -6.10
CA ALA A 503 -11.51 5.87 -7.06
C ALA A 503 -12.49 4.69 -7.08
N VAL A 504 -13.09 4.36 -5.93
CA VAL A 504 -14.02 3.24 -5.76
C VAL A 504 -15.36 3.51 -6.44
N LEU A 505 -15.96 4.68 -6.22
CA LEU A 505 -17.31 4.99 -6.76
C LEU A 505 -17.39 4.93 -8.30
N PRO A 506 -16.40 5.37 -9.10
CA PRO A 506 -16.42 5.15 -10.55
C PRO A 506 -16.50 3.67 -10.96
N LEU A 507 -15.79 2.76 -10.25
CA LEU A 507 -15.88 1.32 -10.49
C LEU A 507 -17.27 0.78 -10.17
N VAL A 508 -17.89 1.25 -9.06
CA VAL A 508 -19.28 0.94 -8.72
C VAL A 508 -20.22 1.43 -9.83
N GLY A 509 -20.00 2.64 -10.37
CA GLY A 509 -20.75 3.19 -11.48
C GLY A 509 -20.64 2.36 -12.75
N LEU A 510 -19.45 1.86 -13.07
CA LEU A 510 -19.21 0.96 -14.20
C LEU A 510 -19.93 -0.40 -14.01
N TYR A 511 -19.92 -0.94 -12.79
CA TYR A 511 -20.70 -2.14 -12.50
C TYR A 511 -22.21 -1.90 -12.64
N ALA A 512 -22.72 -0.79 -12.10
CA ALA A 512 -24.11 -0.39 -12.24
C ALA A 512 -24.53 -0.23 -13.71
N LEU A 513 -23.62 0.25 -14.57
CA LEU A 513 -23.85 0.32 -16.02
C LEU A 513 -24.06 -1.07 -16.63
N ILE A 514 -23.19 -2.06 -16.29
CA ILE A 514 -23.27 -3.42 -16.86
C ILE A 514 -24.57 -4.11 -16.44
N ILE A 515 -24.97 -4.01 -15.18
CA ILE A 515 -26.19 -4.65 -14.69
C ILE A 515 -27.46 -3.90 -15.14
N SER A 516 -27.36 -2.62 -15.50
CA SER A 516 -28.51 -1.75 -15.77
C SER A 516 -29.49 -2.29 -16.79
N PRO A 517 -29.10 -2.91 -17.94
CA PRO A 517 -30.06 -3.44 -18.92
C PRO A 517 -30.89 -4.58 -18.33
N LEU A 518 -30.33 -5.38 -17.42
CA LEU A 518 -31.02 -6.48 -16.75
C LEU A 518 -32.08 -5.99 -15.76
N LEU A 519 -31.99 -4.73 -15.34
CA LEU A 519 -32.93 -4.07 -14.41
C LEU A 519 -34.07 -3.32 -15.11
N PHE A 520 -34.11 -3.29 -16.47
CA PHE A 520 -35.11 -2.56 -17.25
C PHE A 520 -36.56 -3.03 -17.02
N SER A 521 -36.76 -4.23 -16.52
CA SER A 521 -38.12 -4.76 -16.23
C SER A 521 -38.64 -4.45 -14.83
N LEU A 522 -37.79 -3.92 -13.93
CA LEU A 522 -38.18 -3.65 -12.55
C LEU A 522 -39.28 -2.59 -12.40
N LYS A 523 -40.14 -2.77 -11.42
CA LYS A 523 -41.09 -1.74 -10.95
C LYS A 523 -40.36 -0.74 -10.06
N ILE A 524 -39.57 0.14 -10.68
CA ILE A 524 -38.57 1.00 -10.02
C ILE A 524 -39.18 1.87 -8.91
N LYS A 525 -40.42 2.34 -9.01
CA LYS A 525 -41.00 3.27 -8.01
C LYS A 525 -41.00 2.69 -6.58
N LEU A 526 -41.51 1.46 -6.42
CA LEU A 526 -41.58 0.82 -5.10
C LEU A 526 -40.17 0.44 -4.61
N ILE A 527 -39.33 -0.05 -5.52
CA ILE A 527 -37.93 -0.45 -5.17
C ILE A 527 -37.14 0.77 -4.75
N ASN A 528 -37.23 1.90 -5.46
CA ASN A 528 -36.57 3.14 -5.05
C ASN A 528 -37.06 3.64 -3.70
N LEU A 529 -38.35 3.49 -3.37
CA LEU A 529 -38.85 3.83 -2.05
C LEU A 529 -38.19 2.95 -0.95
N CYS A 530 -38.18 1.64 -1.17
CA CYS A 530 -37.57 0.71 -0.20
C CYS A 530 -36.05 0.97 -0.02
N ILE A 531 -35.32 1.12 -1.14
CA ILE A 531 -33.88 1.40 -1.09
C ILE A 531 -33.63 2.78 -0.46
N GLY A 532 -34.47 3.78 -0.79
CA GLY A 532 -34.37 5.11 -0.17
C GLY A 532 -34.57 5.07 1.33
N LEU A 533 -35.52 4.28 1.82
CA LEU A 533 -35.70 4.06 3.27
C LEU A 533 -34.48 3.38 3.91
N VAL A 534 -33.89 2.37 3.28
CA VAL A 534 -32.65 1.73 3.75
C VAL A 534 -31.51 2.74 3.77
N THR A 535 -31.37 3.57 2.72
CA THR A 535 -30.34 4.62 2.65
C THR A 535 -30.48 5.62 3.79
N ILE A 536 -31.69 6.11 4.03
CA ILE A 536 -31.98 7.04 5.13
C ILE A 536 -31.69 6.38 6.49
N SER A 537 -32.14 5.13 6.68
CA SER A 537 -31.89 4.39 7.91
C SER A 537 -30.39 4.19 8.15
N ALA A 538 -29.62 3.79 7.13
CA ALA A 538 -28.17 3.62 7.22
C ALA A 538 -27.45 4.95 7.50
N LEU A 539 -27.93 6.04 6.90
CA LEU A 539 -27.41 7.39 7.15
C LEU A 539 -27.62 7.80 8.61
N LEU A 540 -28.84 7.62 9.13
CA LEU A 540 -29.15 7.94 10.53
C LEU A 540 -28.36 7.06 11.50
N ILE A 541 -28.35 5.75 11.28
CA ILE A 541 -27.58 4.84 12.14
C ILE A 541 -26.09 5.22 12.10
N GLY A 542 -25.53 5.41 10.91
CA GLY A 542 -24.12 5.78 10.75
C GLY A 542 -23.74 7.12 11.39
N SER A 543 -24.68 8.08 11.46
CA SER A 543 -24.44 9.37 12.11
C SER A 543 -24.43 9.32 13.64
N TYR A 544 -25.01 8.25 14.23
CA TYR A 544 -25.06 8.04 15.68
C TYR A 544 -24.16 6.92 16.20
N THR A 545 -23.48 6.17 15.30
CA THR A 545 -22.55 5.13 15.72
C THR A 545 -21.24 5.71 16.23
N ASN A 546 -20.54 4.95 17.08
CA ASN A 546 -19.21 5.32 17.52
C ASN A 546 -18.28 5.45 16.33
N LEU A 547 -17.68 6.62 16.19
CA LEU A 547 -16.79 6.94 15.07
C LEU A 547 -15.51 6.13 15.13
N TYR A 548 -14.99 5.89 16.35
CA TYR A 548 -13.73 5.19 16.60
C TYR A 548 -13.90 4.13 17.70
N THR A 549 -13.02 3.14 17.69
CA THR A 549 -12.90 2.08 18.70
C THR A 549 -11.42 1.86 19.02
N GLU A 550 -11.08 1.06 20.01
CA GLU A 550 -9.69 0.68 20.31
C GLU A 550 -9.03 -0.08 19.15
N ASP A 551 -9.81 -0.90 18.43
CA ASP A 551 -9.33 -1.60 17.22
C ASP A 551 -9.19 -0.68 16.02
N ARG A 552 -10.02 0.37 15.93
CA ARG A 552 -10.04 1.39 14.87
C ARG A 552 -9.99 2.78 15.46
N PRO A 553 -8.85 3.18 16.03
CA PRO A 553 -8.71 4.46 16.71
C PRO A 553 -8.60 5.63 15.73
N GLN A 554 -8.90 6.83 16.20
CA GLN A 554 -8.49 8.04 15.51
C GLN A 554 -6.97 8.17 15.57
N HIS A 555 -6.33 8.36 14.44
CA HIS A 555 -4.88 8.55 14.37
C HIS A 555 -4.54 10.00 14.75
N VAL A 556 -3.81 10.17 15.86
CA VAL A 556 -3.40 11.49 16.38
C VAL A 556 -1.98 11.40 16.89
N ASN A 557 -1.08 12.19 16.30
CA ASN A 557 0.28 12.38 16.80
C ASN A 557 0.38 13.69 17.59
N ILE A 558 1.20 13.67 18.62
CA ILE A 558 1.52 14.85 19.44
C ILE A 558 2.91 15.34 19.02
N TYR A 559 3.00 16.55 18.51
CA TYR A 559 4.28 17.20 18.21
C TYR A 559 4.55 18.30 19.20
N PHE A 560 5.69 18.20 19.90
CA PHE A 560 6.27 19.27 20.69
C PHE A 560 7.41 19.90 19.91
N TYR A 561 7.42 21.21 19.82
CA TYR A 561 8.45 21.97 19.13
C TYR A 561 8.99 23.06 20.06
N GLU A 562 10.31 23.18 20.12
CA GLU A 562 10.99 24.20 20.92
C GLU A 562 12.13 24.84 20.12
N ASP A 563 12.03 26.16 19.93
CA ASP A 563 13.11 27.00 19.39
C ASP A 563 13.99 27.48 20.55
N LEU A 564 15.17 26.90 20.64
CA LEU A 564 16.09 27.16 21.74
C LEU A 564 16.71 28.58 21.71
N ASP A 565 16.76 29.20 20.52
CA ASP A 565 17.30 30.56 20.36
C ASP A 565 16.24 31.64 20.70
N ALA A 566 15.00 31.39 20.30
CA ALA A 566 13.89 32.27 20.55
C ALA A 566 13.23 32.05 21.93
N GLY A 567 13.43 30.90 22.55
CA GLY A 567 12.80 30.48 23.82
C GLY A 567 11.30 30.23 23.70
N ASN A 568 10.81 29.88 22.51
CA ASN A 568 9.40 29.64 22.25
C ASN A 568 9.12 28.13 22.09
N SER A 569 8.05 27.66 22.72
CA SER A 569 7.62 26.29 22.66
C SER A 569 6.15 26.13 22.26
N TYR A 570 5.85 25.12 21.49
CA TYR A 570 4.52 24.86 20.95
C TYR A 570 4.21 23.37 20.98
N VAL A 571 2.89 23.06 21.07
CA VAL A 571 2.35 21.71 20.92
C VAL A 571 1.36 21.69 19.76
N GLN A 572 1.41 20.62 18.97
CA GLN A 572 0.44 20.36 17.90
C GLN A 572 -0.16 18.98 18.06
N LEU A 573 -1.47 18.88 17.90
CA LEU A 573 -2.18 17.62 17.70
C LEU A 573 -2.41 17.42 16.20
N SER A 574 -1.67 16.48 15.62
CA SER A 574 -1.71 16.20 14.19
C SER A 574 -2.59 15.00 13.89
N SER A 575 -3.65 15.21 13.12
CA SER A 575 -4.54 14.15 12.62
C SER A 575 -4.96 14.47 11.18
N GLN A 576 -5.20 13.46 10.37
CA GLN A 576 -5.79 13.62 9.04
C GLN A 576 -7.30 13.92 9.12
N GLU A 577 -7.90 13.69 10.27
CA GLU A 577 -9.34 13.84 10.54
C GLU A 577 -9.55 14.87 11.65
N SER A 578 -10.69 15.54 11.65
CA SER A 578 -11.02 16.51 12.71
C SER A 578 -11.02 15.82 14.08
N LEU A 579 -10.35 16.42 15.06
CA LEU A 579 -10.24 15.89 16.40
C LEU A 579 -11.59 15.82 17.11
N ILE A 580 -11.72 14.89 18.07
CA ILE A 580 -12.86 14.76 18.97
C ILE A 580 -12.44 14.98 20.43
N GLU A 581 -13.43 15.15 21.33
CA GLU A 581 -13.16 15.22 22.77
C GLU A 581 -12.53 13.91 23.30
N PRO A 582 -11.60 13.97 24.25
CA PRO A 582 -11.18 15.19 24.98
C PRO A 582 -10.13 16.02 24.26
N LEU A 583 -9.56 15.56 23.14
CA LEU A 583 -8.40 16.21 22.51
C LEU A 583 -8.69 17.59 21.92
N VAL A 584 -9.93 17.88 21.54
CA VAL A 584 -10.35 19.20 21.07
C VAL A 584 -10.12 20.28 22.12
N SER A 585 -10.33 19.97 23.41
CA SER A 585 -10.16 20.92 24.52
C SER A 585 -8.73 21.42 24.69
N TYR A 586 -7.73 20.70 24.16
CA TYR A 586 -6.32 21.10 24.17
C TYR A 586 -5.95 22.11 23.07
N ILE A 587 -6.86 22.31 22.09
CA ILE A 587 -6.64 23.23 20.98
C ILE A 587 -7.18 24.60 21.38
N ASN A 588 -6.29 25.60 21.48
CA ASN A 588 -6.72 26.98 21.66
C ASN A 588 -7.15 27.55 20.31
N GLU A 589 -8.37 28.11 20.19
CA GLU A 589 -8.89 28.72 18.95
C GLU A 589 -8.12 29.97 18.50
N GLU A 590 -7.31 30.59 19.38
CA GLU A 590 -6.36 31.60 18.96
C GLU A 590 -5.30 30.96 18.09
N LYS A 591 -5.53 31.06 16.78
CA LYS A 591 -4.57 30.66 15.73
C LYS A 591 -3.23 31.32 16.05
N ALA A 592 -2.38 30.62 16.77
CA ALA A 592 -0.98 30.99 16.78
C ALA A 592 -0.56 30.88 15.31
N LYS A 593 -0.40 32.01 14.63
CA LYS A 593 0.31 32.06 13.35
C LYS A 593 1.68 31.49 13.65
N ALA A 594 1.79 30.18 13.43
CA ALA A 594 2.98 29.46 13.82
C ALA A 594 4.15 30.02 13.04
N LEU A 595 4.93 30.78 13.71
CA LEU A 595 6.31 31.11 13.36
C LEU A 595 7.22 29.88 13.58
N VAL A 596 6.63 28.67 13.52
CA VAL A 596 7.38 27.41 13.63
C VAL A 596 7.94 27.10 12.25
N PRO A 597 9.21 27.40 11.99
CA PRO A 597 9.76 27.31 10.65
C PRO A 597 9.82 25.90 10.10
N PHE A 598 9.53 24.84 10.83
CA PHE A 598 9.79 23.46 10.40
C PHE A 598 8.90 22.41 11.08
N SER A 599 7.61 22.67 11.21
CA SER A 599 6.64 21.66 11.65
C SER A 599 6.36 20.66 10.52
N GLY A 600 6.41 19.38 10.81
CA GLY A 600 6.35 18.29 9.83
C GLY A 600 5.17 18.29 8.84
N GLU A 601 5.17 17.33 7.95
CA GLU A 601 4.41 17.17 6.69
C GLU A 601 2.87 17.33 6.74
N TYR A 602 2.26 17.48 7.91
CA TYR A 602 0.81 17.59 8.09
C TYR A 602 0.49 18.88 8.81
N LEU A 603 0.40 19.97 8.04
CA LEU A 603 -0.07 21.27 8.50
C LEU A 603 -1.57 21.20 8.82
N SER A 604 -1.93 20.70 9.99
CA SER A 604 -3.17 21.12 10.62
C SER A 604 -2.89 22.40 11.41
N GLU A 605 -3.79 23.36 11.36
CA GLU A 605 -3.62 24.70 11.96
C GLU A 605 -3.66 24.72 13.51
N ASN A 606 -3.42 23.58 14.17
CA ASN A 606 -3.72 23.32 15.57
C ASN A 606 -2.47 23.42 16.47
N TRP A 607 -1.72 24.51 16.36
CA TRP A 607 -0.61 24.79 17.26
C TRP A 607 -1.07 25.60 18.47
N THR A 608 -0.66 25.17 19.67
CA THR A 608 -0.90 25.85 20.92
C THR A 608 0.43 26.19 21.59
N GLN A 609 0.59 27.36 22.16
CA GLN A 609 1.77 27.71 22.94
C GLN A 609 1.91 26.76 24.14
N SER A 610 3.12 26.32 24.41
CA SER A 610 3.44 25.36 25.47
C SER A 610 4.51 25.93 26.40
N ALA A 611 4.66 25.29 27.56
CA ALA A 611 5.83 25.51 28.39
C ALA A 611 7.09 24.97 27.72
N SER A 612 8.23 25.62 27.97
CA SER A 612 9.53 25.13 27.50
C SER A 612 9.88 23.80 28.20
N SER A 613 10.62 22.97 27.49
CA SER A 613 11.23 21.79 28.12
C SER A 613 12.49 22.22 28.92
N GLU A 614 12.89 21.42 29.88
CA GLU A 614 14.18 21.59 30.55
C GLU A 614 15.33 20.89 29.80
N TRP A 615 15.09 20.47 28.57
CA TRP A 615 16.05 19.66 27.81
C TRP A 615 17.13 20.49 27.14
N GLN A 616 18.32 19.94 27.10
CA GLN A 616 19.41 20.49 26.30
C GLN A 616 19.27 20.03 24.85
N GLY A 617 19.35 20.96 23.92
CA GLY A 617 19.34 20.67 22.49
C GLY A 617 20.58 19.93 21.99
N PRO A 618 20.61 19.60 20.69
CA PRO A 618 21.72 18.89 20.09
C PRO A 618 23.04 19.66 20.24
N SER A 619 24.16 18.95 20.41
CA SER A 619 25.51 19.53 20.46
C SER A 619 26.25 19.39 19.14
N LEU A 620 27.17 20.29 18.90
CA LEU A 620 27.98 20.39 17.70
C LEU A 620 29.41 20.75 18.05
N GLU A 621 30.37 19.93 17.63
CA GLU A 621 31.78 20.32 17.54
C GLU A 621 32.16 20.50 16.07
N LYS A 622 32.92 21.56 15.76
CA LYS A 622 33.28 21.94 14.39
C LYS A 622 34.79 22.02 14.22
N GLN A 623 35.29 21.39 13.16
CA GLN A 623 36.68 21.54 12.70
C GLN A 623 36.66 21.90 11.20
N ILE A 624 37.38 22.95 10.83
CA ILE A 624 37.47 23.44 9.43
C ILE A 624 38.86 23.15 8.90
N GLU A 625 38.90 22.52 7.72
CA GLU A 625 40.11 22.31 6.94
C GLU A 625 39.97 23.13 5.63
N LEU A 626 40.93 24.04 5.38
CA LEU A 626 40.94 24.87 4.16
C LEU A 626 41.90 24.25 3.16
N GLY A 627 41.42 23.99 1.94
CA GLY A 627 42.17 23.49 0.79
C GLY A 627 41.59 24.08 -0.51
N GLU A 628 41.66 23.36 -1.62
CA GLU A 628 40.99 23.76 -2.86
C GLU A 628 39.46 23.90 -2.67
N ASN A 629 38.88 23.13 -1.73
CA ASN A 629 37.51 23.25 -1.24
C ASN A 629 37.51 23.41 0.28
N LYS A 630 36.51 24.08 0.84
CA LYS A 630 36.30 24.17 2.28
C LYS A 630 35.70 22.86 2.78
N LEU A 631 36.45 22.08 3.54
CA LEU A 631 35.98 20.86 4.22
C LEU A 631 35.66 21.19 5.67
N VAL A 632 34.41 20.96 6.07
CA VAL A 632 33.97 21.13 7.46
C VAL A 632 33.62 19.77 8.04
N LYS A 633 34.31 19.38 9.10
CA LYS A 633 34.01 18.19 9.88
C LYS A 633 33.15 18.62 11.06
N LEU A 634 31.98 17.98 11.19
CA LEU A 634 31.05 18.19 12.29
C LEU A 634 30.95 16.88 13.08
N LYS A 635 31.05 17.00 14.40
CA LYS A 635 30.64 15.94 15.32
C LYS A 635 29.31 16.35 15.93
N LEU A 636 28.30 15.55 15.70
CA LEU A 636 26.92 15.81 16.07
C LEU A 636 26.48 14.82 17.15
N ASN A 637 25.84 15.31 18.20
CA ASN A 637 25.30 14.48 19.27
C ASN A 637 23.99 15.04 19.78
N SER A 638 23.07 14.16 20.21
CA SER A 638 21.88 14.54 20.95
C SER A 638 22.10 14.38 22.46
N ASN A 639 21.96 15.45 23.23
CA ASN A 639 22.13 15.41 24.68
C ASN A 639 20.94 14.75 25.42
N ARG A 640 19.91 14.33 24.70
CA ARG A 640 18.70 13.67 25.23
C ARG A 640 18.39 12.34 24.57
N SER A 641 19.37 11.72 23.94
CA SER A 641 19.23 10.42 23.25
C SER A 641 18.15 10.43 22.17
N ALA A 642 18.02 11.52 21.41
CA ALA A 642 17.09 11.59 20.31
C ALA A 642 17.43 10.54 19.24
N SER A 643 16.40 9.99 18.62
CA SER A 643 16.55 8.98 17.57
C SER A 643 17.05 9.56 16.24
N ARG A 644 16.91 10.88 16.04
CA ARG A 644 17.23 11.56 14.79
C ARG A 644 17.86 12.90 15.02
N ILE A 645 18.87 13.23 14.20
CA ILE A 645 19.42 14.58 14.05
C ILE A 645 19.14 15.05 12.62
N VAL A 646 18.77 16.33 12.46
CA VAL A 646 18.50 16.94 11.15
C VAL A 646 19.34 18.20 11.01
N LEU A 647 20.08 18.28 9.90
CA LEU A 647 20.85 19.45 9.52
C LEU A 647 20.20 20.10 8.30
N LEU A 648 19.88 21.39 8.44
CA LEU A 648 19.28 22.22 7.38
C LEU A 648 20.27 23.29 6.93
N LEU A 649 20.66 23.24 5.66
CA LEU A 649 21.59 24.20 5.06
C LEU A 649 20.86 24.97 3.96
N PRO A 650 20.94 26.30 3.92
CA PRO A 650 20.32 27.09 2.87
C PRO A 650 20.81 26.67 1.48
N LYS A 651 19.93 26.79 0.48
CA LYS A 651 20.24 26.47 -0.93
C LYS A 651 21.51 27.16 -1.43
N ASP A 652 21.73 28.40 -1.01
CA ASP A 652 22.88 29.23 -1.37
C ASP A 652 24.12 28.99 -0.49
N SER A 653 24.10 27.97 0.38
CA SER A 653 25.22 27.61 1.27
C SER A 653 26.51 27.22 0.53
N GLY A 654 26.41 26.82 -0.75
CA GLY A 654 27.56 26.31 -1.51
C GLY A 654 27.91 24.86 -1.18
N LEU A 655 27.03 24.11 -0.53
CA LEU A 655 27.24 22.68 -0.26
C LEU A 655 27.27 21.87 -1.54
N THR A 656 28.39 21.18 -1.81
CA THR A 656 28.59 20.36 -3.03
C THR A 656 28.42 18.88 -2.78
N SER A 657 28.87 18.40 -1.62
CA SER A 657 28.74 17.00 -1.21
C SER A 657 28.91 16.87 0.30
N PHE A 658 28.48 15.75 0.85
CA PHE A 658 28.77 15.38 2.23
C PHE A 658 29.19 13.90 2.33
N TYR A 659 29.82 13.53 3.46
CA TYR A 659 30.25 12.17 3.75
C TYR A 659 29.78 11.73 5.12
N LEU A 660 29.34 10.46 5.18
CA LEU A 660 29.11 9.70 6.41
C LEU A 660 29.99 8.45 6.36
N GLY A 661 30.94 8.32 7.27
CA GLY A 661 31.99 7.33 7.15
C GLY A 661 32.76 7.49 5.83
N SER A 662 32.80 6.43 5.01
CA SER A 662 33.40 6.42 3.68
C SER A 662 32.42 6.78 2.55
N VAL A 663 31.13 6.93 2.83
CA VAL A 663 30.08 7.09 1.82
C VAL A 663 29.91 8.55 1.43
N LYS A 664 30.14 8.86 0.14
CA LYS A 664 29.96 10.19 -0.45
C LYS A 664 28.54 10.34 -0.97
N MET A 665 27.85 11.40 -0.55
CA MET A 665 26.49 11.73 -0.95
C MET A 665 26.43 13.10 -1.62
N LYS A 666 25.44 13.25 -2.53
CA LYS A 666 25.04 14.56 -3.04
C LYS A 666 23.96 15.15 -2.12
N PRO A 667 24.00 16.45 -1.84
CA PRO A 667 22.93 17.09 -1.07
C PRO A 667 21.63 17.08 -1.86
N VAL A 668 20.51 16.84 -1.16
CA VAL A 668 19.17 16.88 -1.71
C VAL A 668 18.50 18.16 -1.28
N LEU A 669 18.09 18.99 -2.25
CA LEU A 669 17.35 20.21 -1.99
C LEU A 669 15.86 19.86 -1.80
N SER A 670 15.28 20.31 -0.71
CA SER A 670 13.83 20.20 -0.51
C SER A 670 13.12 21.17 -1.46
N SER A 671 12.19 20.63 -2.24
CA SER A 671 11.38 21.37 -3.23
C SER A 671 9.94 21.63 -2.77
N TRP A 672 9.58 21.18 -1.57
CA TRP A 672 8.22 21.29 -1.04
C TRP A 672 8.18 21.28 0.49
N GLY A 673 7.09 21.78 1.03
CA GLY A 673 6.85 21.81 2.46
C GLY A 673 7.73 22.83 3.21
N LEU A 674 7.88 22.61 4.50
CA LEU A 674 8.53 23.54 5.43
C LEU A 674 10.04 23.71 5.23
N TYR A 675 10.68 22.73 4.59
CA TYR A 675 12.12 22.78 4.30
C TYR A 675 12.43 23.26 2.88
N GLU A 676 11.44 23.82 2.17
CA GLU A 676 11.66 24.36 0.83
C GLU A 676 12.79 25.39 0.84
N GLY A 677 13.73 25.22 -0.10
CA GLY A 677 14.91 26.07 -0.19
C GLY A 677 16.08 25.68 0.71
N TYR A 678 16.00 24.54 1.43
CA TYR A 678 17.09 24.01 2.23
C TYR A 678 17.57 22.66 1.67
N TYR A 679 18.89 22.41 1.75
CA TYR A 679 19.43 21.07 1.74
C TYR A 679 19.16 20.43 3.10
N VAL A 680 18.56 19.25 3.08
CA VAL A 680 18.16 18.55 4.31
C VAL A 680 18.97 17.28 4.43
N ILE A 681 19.63 17.06 5.56
CA ILE A 681 20.34 15.82 5.90
C ILE A 681 19.70 15.25 7.16
N TYR A 682 19.00 14.12 7.01
CA TYR A 682 18.45 13.36 8.12
C TYR A 682 19.44 12.28 8.56
N LEU A 683 19.82 12.27 9.83
CA LEU A 683 20.64 11.23 10.45
C LEU A 683 19.76 10.46 11.43
N ASN A 684 19.40 9.22 11.07
CA ASN A 684 18.49 8.39 11.84
C ASN A 684 19.25 7.32 12.65
N GLY A 685 18.61 6.77 13.68
CA GLY A 685 19.18 5.75 14.52
C GLY A 685 20.35 6.24 15.40
N ILE A 686 20.38 7.54 15.71
CA ILE A 686 21.50 8.17 16.40
C ILE A 686 21.52 7.82 17.90
N TYR A 687 20.39 7.99 18.58
CA TYR A 687 20.25 7.77 20.03
C TYR A 687 21.45 8.33 20.82
N ASN A 688 22.28 7.50 21.43
CA ASN A 688 23.45 7.89 22.22
C ASN A 688 24.77 7.92 21.42
N LYS A 689 24.68 7.89 20.07
CA LYS A 689 25.87 7.88 19.21
C LYS A 689 26.27 9.30 18.81
N GLU A 690 27.59 9.59 18.86
CA GLU A 690 28.20 10.73 18.18
C GLU A 690 28.34 10.39 16.69
N VAL A 691 27.94 11.31 15.80
CA VAL A 691 28.04 11.13 14.34
C VAL A 691 29.01 12.15 13.76
N GLU A 692 30.01 11.64 13.04
CA GLU A 692 30.91 12.46 12.23
C GLU A 692 30.33 12.67 10.84
N LEU A 693 30.07 13.93 10.50
CA LEU A 693 29.58 14.38 9.20
C LEU A 693 30.61 15.29 8.56
N LYS A 694 31.07 14.99 7.34
CA LYS A 694 31.99 15.85 6.60
C LYS A 694 31.24 16.55 5.48
N LEU A 695 31.30 17.87 5.44
CA LEU A 695 30.62 18.73 4.46
C LEU A 695 31.66 19.39 3.56
N ASN A 696 31.48 19.28 2.23
CA ASN A 696 32.29 19.97 1.25
C ASN A 696 31.52 21.17 0.72
N PHE A 697 32.14 22.35 0.80
CA PHE A 697 31.60 23.61 0.28
C PHE A 697 32.50 24.17 -0.82
N ASP A 698 31.92 25.01 -1.69
CA ASP A 698 32.70 25.84 -2.59
C ASP A 698 33.64 26.76 -1.78
N ALA A 699 34.88 26.93 -2.23
CA ALA A 699 35.93 27.63 -1.51
C ALA A 699 35.61 29.10 -1.15
N ASN A 700 34.69 29.73 -1.87
CA ASN A 700 34.38 31.16 -1.74
C ASN A 700 33.36 31.50 -0.60
N LYS A 701 32.87 30.51 0.15
CA LYS A 701 31.90 30.76 1.24
C LYS A 701 32.61 30.82 2.61
N SER A 702 32.54 31.96 3.28
CA SER A 702 33.23 32.18 4.55
C SER A 702 32.49 31.56 5.75
N GLU A 703 31.21 31.75 5.84
CA GLU A 703 30.37 31.24 6.94
C GLU A 703 28.94 30.95 6.45
N VAL A 704 28.38 29.85 6.91
CA VAL A 704 27.05 29.38 6.51
C VAL A 704 26.15 29.30 7.75
N SER A 705 25.09 30.09 7.77
CA SER A 705 24.05 29.97 8.79
C SER A 705 23.16 28.76 8.47
N ALA A 706 23.05 27.84 9.39
CA ALA A 706 22.30 26.60 9.27
C ALA A 706 21.41 26.38 10.49
N TYR A 707 20.51 25.36 10.42
CA TYR A 707 19.75 24.93 11.58
C TYR A 707 20.09 23.49 11.91
N LEU A 708 20.24 23.21 13.20
CA LEU A 708 20.45 21.86 13.75
C LEU A 708 19.25 21.52 14.63
N MET A 709 18.65 20.36 14.34
CA MET A 709 17.53 19.83 15.13
C MET A 709 17.85 18.44 15.65
N ASP A 710 17.32 18.09 16.81
CA ASP A 710 17.16 16.70 17.21
C ASP A 710 15.67 16.37 17.43
N ILE A 711 15.32 15.12 17.16
CA ILE A 711 13.94 14.63 17.21
C ILE A 711 13.91 13.34 18.01
N SER A 712 13.09 13.30 19.06
CA SER A 712 12.82 12.10 19.87
C SER A 712 11.34 11.81 19.92
N THR A 713 10.98 10.54 20.19
CA THR A 713 9.60 10.11 20.43
C THR A 713 9.15 10.36 21.88
N LYS A 714 10.08 10.69 22.78
CA LYS A 714 9.77 11.02 24.17
C LYS A 714 9.31 12.48 24.24
N LEU A 715 8.12 12.71 24.79
CA LEU A 715 7.55 14.03 25.03
C LEU A 715 8.00 14.61 26.39
N PRO A 716 7.98 15.96 26.59
CA PRO A 716 8.20 16.58 27.89
C PRO A 716 7.13 16.17 28.91
N SER A 717 7.50 16.06 30.18
CA SER A 717 6.61 15.58 31.26
C SER A 717 5.38 16.45 31.50
N HIS A 718 5.45 17.76 31.20
CA HIS A 718 4.28 18.62 31.30
C HIS A 718 3.15 18.29 30.29
N LEU A 719 3.40 17.39 29.33
CA LEU A 719 2.42 16.85 28.38
C LEU A 719 1.87 15.47 28.79
N ASP A 720 2.22 14.96 29.96
CA ASP A 720 1.81 13.61 30.40
C ASP A 720 0.29 13.46 30.50
N GLU A 721 -0.45 14.52 30.84
CA GLU A 721 -1.92 14.51 30.87
C GLU A 721 -2.49 14.37 29.46
N LEU A 722 -2.04 15.18 28.51
CA LEU A 722 -2.41 15.10 27.10
C LEU A 722 -2.07 13.71 26.51
N TYR A 723 -0.87 13.18 26.83
CA TYR A 723 -0.46 11.86 26.40
C TYR A 723 -1.41 10.76 26.93
N LYS A 724 -1.87 10.89 28.18
CA LYS A 724 -2.80 9.97 28.82
C LYS A 724 -4.21 10.04 28.21
N ASP A 725 -4.68 11.26 27.92
CA ASP A 725 -5.98 11.47 27.27
C ASP A 725 -6.00 10.98 25.81
N ARG A 726 -4.82 10.92 25.18
CA ARG A 726 -4.64 10.31 23.86
C ARG A 726 -4.41 8.80 23.99
N SER A 727 -5.36 8.07 24.60
CA SER A 727 -5.40 6.62 24.76
C SER A 727 -6.78 6.07 24.40
N GLY A 728 -6.96 4.77 24.38
CA GLY A 728 -8.22 4.10 24.07
C GLY A 728 -8.62 4.26 22.60
N ILE A 729 -9.54 5.18 22.31
CA ILE A 729 -10.03 5.43 20.94
C ILE A 729 -9.09 6.32 20.10
N PHE A 730 -7.92 6.65 20.59
CA PHE A 730 -6.89 7.40 19.87
C PHE A 730 -5.59 6.59 19.81
N SER A 731 -4.81 6.78 18.75
CA SER A 731 -3.55 6.07 18.57
C SER A 731 -2.55 6.93 17.79
N PRO A 732 -1.25 6.89 18.12
CA PRO A 732 -0.23 7.43 17.23
C PRO A 732 -0.11 6.58 15.96
N VAL A 733 0.47 7.17 14.92
CA VAL A 733 0.66 6.50 13.62
C VAL A 733 1.97 6.92 12.97
N HIS A 734 2.58 6.03 12.18
CA HIS A 734 3.81 6.26 11.41
C HIS A 734 5.00 6.66 12.32
N ARG A 735 5.52 7.86 12.13
CA ARG A 735 6.63 8.41 12.92
C ARG A 735 6.23 8.74 14.36
N GLY A 736 4.92 8.78 14.63
CA GLY A 736 4.33 8.97 15.96
C GLY A 736 4.57 10.33 16.57
N ASP A 737 4.54 10.33 17.90
CA ASP A 737 4.81 11.52 18.69
C ASP A 737 6.25 11.98 18.51
N GLN A 738 6.47 13.29 18.44
CA GLN A 738 7.79 13.85 18.25
C GLN A 738 8.01 15.08 19.14
N ALA A 739 9.13 15.09 19.83
CA ALA A 739 9.65 16.32 20.42
C ALA A 739 10.85 16.79 19.58
N ILE A 740 10.74 18.00 19.05
CA ILE A 740 11.68 18.63 18.11
C ILE A 740 12.31 19.82 18.80
N LEU A 741 13.61 19.79 19.04
CA LEU A 741 14.38 20.91 19.51
C LEU A 741 15.25 21.44 18.38
N ILE A 742 15.16 22.74 18.11
CA ILE A 742 15.91 23.42 17.04
C ILE A 742 16.78 24.52 17.58
N LYS A 743 17.94 24.67 16.96
CA LYS A 743 18.80 25.86 17.17
C LYS A 743 19.48 26.26 15.87
N LYS A 744 19.80 27.56 15.79
CA LYS A 744 20.63 28.12 14.72
C LYS A 744 22.10 27.86 15.02
N ILE A 745 22.86 27.49 13.99
CA ILE A 745 24.29 27.25 14.09
C ILE A 745 25.02 27.97 12.97
N SER A 746 26.31 28.19 13.16
CA SER A 746 27.21 28.69 12.13
C SER A 746 28.22 27.60 11.73
N ILE A 747 28.33 27.36 10.44
CA ILE A 747 29.21 26.34 9.83
C ILE A 747 30.28 26.99 8.98
#